data_51dff0eec94f53882553b066c6fd6237
#
_entry.id   51dff0eec94f53882553b066c6fd6237
#
_cell.length_a   1.000
_cell.length_b   1.000
_cell.length_c   1.000
_cell.angle_alpha   90.00
_cell.angle_beta   90.00
_cell.angle_gamma   90.00
#
_symmetry.space_group_name_H-M   'P 1'
#
loop_
_entity.id
_entity.type
_entity.pdbx_description
1 polymer ?
#
loop_
_entity_poly.entity_id
_entity_poly.type
_entity_poly.pdbx_seq_one_letter_code
_entity_poly.pdbx_strand_id
1 'polypeptide(L)'
;MRVTNVENPHIIKSALATFERYWHSENFEDFSVGGIEKFRRELALQKSRNTSSALEVYARYQVLPHQKIILDRLQVERDENHLYRNLVVAATGTGKTVISAFDYKRFRQLHPQHNRLLFVVHREEILKQSLRTFRSVLGDANFGELWVGNCHPEDSMSNLFVSVATLNNNIDAFRNLGFDYYDYIIIDEAHHAAATSYRVIVDHFRPKILLGLTATPERMDGQSLLPDFGVKISAEIRLPQALDEGLLTPFQYLCITDPLDISGSELWNNGKYILSKLSDRLCNSERVKLIVEKLHEYLPDETKCHALCFCSDKRHATFMAEQLSQSGLQAAALTSASSNDDRVRLNRDLAAGRINYLCVVDIFNEGVDIPEIDTVLFLRPTDSLTIFLQQLGRGLRLSAGKDFLTVLDFVAQVNKQYDFSSRFRSLCLRKDRSIEEQVANGFTLLPHGCSIYMESKAKSYILNNIHSAIYNTRRLIKELMAYDTVPTLAQFVENSGQDVRLIYKGNNCWTTLKSAAGKCQPIEHDAIGERLMKGIGNLTHINSVAFLRFIKRFIANGCKLDDTDDTGVSNADNRFAIMLYYALFQEKISKLGFDNIYEALYKVDNYPLLKQEIAELIDYLHENLEFKTYPMGAGLPEGLELYGCYTREEVFALFGRQTADKRMQGVAAGVFSIDESNIELFFVTLNKSEKDFSPSTNYNDYFISERRFHWQSQNTMSHANAGARYVNQCNNGRRFLLFVREDKKDGYGNTSPYYCMGLVDYVSSHGNFPMNIEWQLKQPAMAKFIKAV
;
A
#
# COMPACT_ATOMS: atom_id res chain seq x y z
N MET A 1 -8.47 -10.12 -29.99
CA MET A 1 -7.10 -9.58 -30.14
C MET A 1 -6.17 -10.71 -30.53
N ARG A 2 -5.33 -10.57 -31.56
CA ARG A 2 -4.32 -11.56 -31.91
C ARG A 2 -2.98 -11.09 -31.37
N VAL A 3 -2.36 -11.89 -30.54
CA VAL A 3 -1.05 -11.58 -29.94
C VAL A 3 -0.02 -12.48 -30.58
N THR A 4 1.05 -11.92 -31.14
CA THR A 4 2.11 -12.68 -31.79
C THR A 4 3.46 -12.36 -31.14
N ASN A 5 4.39 -13.32 -31.18
CA ASN A 5 5.74 -13.13 -30.66
C ASN A 5 6.54 -12.06 -31.42
N VAL A 6 6.09 -11.67 -32.60
CA VAL A 6 6.74 -10.65 -33.44
C VAL A 6 6.21 -9.25 -33.08
N GLU A 7 4.88 -9.12 -32.99
CA GLU A 7 4.26 -7.81 -32.73
C GLU A 7 4.17 -7.45 -31.25
N ASN A 8 3.99 -8.45 -30.37
CA ASN A 8 3.79 -8.24 -28.94
C ASN A 8 4.62 -9.24 -28.10
N PRO A 9 5.94 -9.29 -28.26
CA PRO A 9 6.78 -10.27 -27.58
C PRO A 9 6.75 -10.12 -26.05
N HIS A 10 6.55 -8.91 -25.54
CA HIS A 10 6.45 -8.63 -24.10
C HIS A 10 5.20 -9.27 -23.48
N ILE A 11 4.06 -9.26 -24.17
CA ILE A 11 2.81 -9.88 -23.68
C ILE A 11 2.97 -11.40 -23.59
N ILE A 12 3.55 -12.03 -24.62
CA ILE A 12 3.77 -13.48 -24.62
C ILE A 12 4.77 -13.88 -23.54
N LYS A 13 5.86 -13.12 -23.36
CA LYS A 13 6.84 -13.39 -22.32
C LYS A 13 6.24 -13.25 -20.91
N SER A 14 5.43 -12.24 -20.71
CA SER A 14 4.69 -12.03 -19.47
C SER A 14 3.72 -13.19 -19.20
N ALA A 15 2.95 -13.62 -20.19
CA ALA A 15 2.04 -14.75 -20.07
C ALA A 15 2.77 -16.07 -19.77
N LEU A 16 3.92 -16.31 -20.41
CA LEU A 16 4.76 -17.48 -20.13
C LEU A 16 5.32 -17.44 -18.70
N ALA A 17 5.82 -16.29 -18.25
CA ALA A 17 6.32 -16.13 -16.88
C ALA A 17 5.20 -16.35 -15.84
N THR A 18 3.98 -15.91 -16.16
CA THR A 18 2.80 -16.17 -15.32
C THR A 18 2.44 -17.64 -15.28
N PHE A 19 2.45 -18.32 -16.45
CA PHE A 19 2.20 -19.75 -16.53
C PHE A 19 3.22 -20.54 -15.74
N GLU A 20 4.52 -20.29 -15.93
CA GLU A 20 5.59 -20.96 -15.19
C GLU A 20 5.49 -20.75 -13.69
N ARG A 21 5.13 -19.55 -13.25
CA ARG A 21 4.89 -19.23 -11.84
C ARG A 21 3.75 -20.08 -11.26
N TYR A 22 2.62 -20.20 -11.96
CA TYR A 22 1.52 -21.05 -11.53
C TYR A 22 1.91 -22.51 -11.55
N TRP A 23 2.62 -22.96 -12.58
CA TRP A 23 3.03 -24.36 -12.74
C TRP A 23 3.97 -24.83 -11.63
N HIS A 24 4.82 -23.94 -11.12
CA HIS A 24 5.75 -24.24 -10.02
C HIS A 24 5.27 -23.76 -8.66
N SER A 25 4.05 -23.27 -8.54
CA SER A 25 3.49 -22.82 -7.26
C SER A 25 3.10 -24.03 -6.40
N GLU A 26 3.46 -23.99 -5.12
CA GLU A 26 3.03 -24.98 -4.11
C GLU A 26 1.49 -25.00 -3.92
N ASN A 27 0.76 -24.03 -4.46
CA ASN A 27 -0.69 -23.94 -4.42
C ASN A 27 -1.38 -24.80 -5.48
N PHE A 28 -0.64 -25.39 -6.42
CA PHE A 28 -1.15 -26.28 -7.46
C PHE A 28 -0.57 -27.69 -7.28
N GLU A 29 -1.45 -28.67 -7.26
CA GLU A 29 -1.06 -30.09 -7.22
C GLU A 29 -1.12 -30.68 -8.65
N ASP A 30 -0.22 -31.58 -8.99
CA ASP A 30 -0.28 -32.34 -10.24
C ASP A 30 -1.62 -33.07 -10.38
N PHE A 31 -2.26 -32.93 -11.52
CA PHE A 31 -3.54 -33.59 -11.81
C PHE A 31 -3.30 -35.05 -12.14
N SER A 32 -3.10 -35.89 -11.12
CA SER A 32 -2.91 -37.33 -11.21
C SER A 32 -4.25 -38.08 -11.28
N VAL A 33 -4.20 -39.37 -11.63
CA VAL A 33 -5.40 -40.22 -11.63
C VAL A 33 -6.12 -40.24 -10.26
N GLY A 34 -5.38 -40.18 -9.17
CA GLY A 34 -5.92 -40.02 -7.81
C GLY A 34 -6.55 -38.64 -7.56
N GLY A 35 -6.09 -37.61 -8.25
CA GLY A 35 -6.64 -36.23 -8.21
C GLY A 35 -8.00 -36.11 -8.89
N ILE A 36 -8.32 -36.99 -9.85
CA ILE A 36 -9.63 -37.00 -10.53
C ILE A 36 -10.78 -37.28 -9.55
N GLU A 37 -10.60 -38.21 -8.63
CA GLU A 37 -11.64 -38.50 -7.63
C GLU A 37 -11.78 -37.38 -6.61
N LYS A 38 -10.67 -36.77 -6.17
CA LYS A 38 -10.67 -35.58 -5.31
C LYS A 38 -11.40 -34.43 -6.01
N PHE A 39 -11.07 -34.16 -7.27
CA PHE A 39 -11.72 -33.12 -8.10
C PHE A 39 -13.23 -33.39 -8.32
N ARG A 40 -13.61 -34.64 -8.62
CA ARG A 40 -15.03 -35.02 -8.74
C ARG A 40 -15.80 -34.83 -7.43
N ARG A 41 -15.17 -35.15 -6.30
CA ARG A 41 -15.77 -34.97 -4.97
C ARG A 41 -15.97 -33.48 -4.67
N GLU A 42 -14.97 -32.63 -4.95
CA GLU A 42 -15.06 -31.18 -4.80
C GLU A 42 -16.10 -30.55 -5.74
N LEU A 43 -16.17 -30.98 -6.99
CA LEU A 43 -17.20 -30.57 -7.96
C LEU A 43 -18.62 -31.00 -7.54
N ALA A 44 -18.77 -32.21 -6.99
CA ALA A 44 -20.05 -32.69 -6.46
C ALA A 44 -20.48 -31.87 -5.24
N LEU A 45 -19.52 -31.50 -4.38
CA LEU A 45 -19.75 -30.61 -3.24
C LEU A 45 -20.15 -29.18 -3.68
N GLN A 46 -19.57 -28.66 -4.75
CA GLN A 46 -19.98 -27.38 -5.30
C GLN A 46 -21.38 -27.43 -5.96
N LYS A 47 -21.71 -28.50 -6.64
CA LYS A 47 -23.02 -28.68 -7.26
C LYS A 47 -24.13 -28.88 -6.24
N SER A 48 -23.86 -29.49 -5.08
CA SER A 48 -24.84 -29.65 -3.99
C SER A 48 -25.15 -28.35 -3.25
N ARG A 49 -24.30 -27.28 -3.44
CA ARG A 49 -24.54 -25.94 -2.89
C ARG A 49 -25.75 -25.22 -3.49
N ASN A 50 -26.26 -25.64 -4.63
CA ASN A 50 -27.45 -25.07 -5.27
C ASN A 50 -28.76 -25.66 -4.82
N THR A 51 -28.76 -26.67 -3.92
CA THR A 51 -29.97 -27.22 -3.29
C THR A 51 -29.82 -27.13 -1.79
N SER A 52 -30.67 -26.30 -1.21
CA SER A 52 -30.84 -26.04 0.22
C SER A 52 -30.77 -27.28 1.11
N SER A 53 -29.72 -27.38 1.90
CA SER A 53 -29.68 -27.74 3.33
C SER A 53 -28.24 -28.10 3.78
N ALA A 54 -27.69 -27.26 4.61
CA ALA A 54 -26.82 -27.47 5.77
C ALA A 54 -25.78 -28.60 5.75
N LEU A 55 -24.71 -28.41 4.98
CA LEU A 55 -23.34 -28.74 5.39
C LEU A 55 -22.49 -27.62 4.83
N GLU A 56 -22.19 -26.63 5.65
CA GLU A 56 -21.26 -25.55 5.29
C GLU A 56 -19.88 -26.16 5.10
N VAL A 57 -19.52 -26.44 3.85
CA VAL A 57 -18.16 -26.79 3.48
C VAL A 57 -17.34 -25.50 3.59
N TYR A 58 -16.53 -25.37 4.63
CA TYR A 58 -15.64 -24.26 4.81
C TYR A 58 -14.58 -24.26 3.70
N ALA A 59 -14.62 -23.27 2.82
CA ALA A 59 -13.56 -23.03 1.85
C ALA A 59 -12.24 -22.83 2.61
N ARG A 60 -11.18 -23.55 2.25
CA ARG A 60 -9.84 -23.28 2.80
C ARG A 60 -9.35 -21.94 2.24
N TYR A 61 -9.35 -20.94 3.09
CA TYR A 61 -8.71 -19.67 2.74
C TYR A 61 -7.17 -19.85 2.73
N GLN A 62 -6.55 -19.33 1.69
CA GLN A 62 -5.10 -19.18 1.60
C GLN A 62 -4.75 -17.70 1.72
N VAL A 63 -3.60 -17.41 2.29
CA VAL A 63 -3.09 -16.04 2.40
C VAL A 63 -2.64 -15.59 1.01
N LEU A 64 -3.25 -14.53 0.49
CA LEU A 64 -2.85 -13.92 -0.76
C LEU A 64 -1.58 -13.06 -0.58
N PRO A 65 -0.79 -12.78 -1.64
CA PRO A 65 0.47 -12.03 -1.52
C PRO A 65 0.33 -10.68 -0.81
N HIS A 66 -0.68 -9.89 -1.14
CA HIS A 66 -0.94 -8.60 -0.49
C HIS A 66 -1.32 -8.75 0.99
N GLN A 67 -2.05 -9.81 1.35
CA GLN A 67 -2.40 -10.09 2.74
C GLN A 67 -1.15 -10.49 3.55
N LYS A 68 -0.24 -11.24 2.91
CA LYS A 68 1.04 -11.61 3.52
C LYS A 68 1.87 -10.36 3.86
N ILE A 69 1.94 -9.39 2.95
CA ILE A 69 2.64 -8.11 3.20
C ILE A 69 2.08 -7.42 4.46
N ILE A 70 0.76 -7.36 4.60
CA ILE A 70 0.11 -6.75 5.77
C ILE A 70 0.44 -7.54 7.05
N LEU A 71 0.36 -8.88 6.99
CA LEU A 71 0.69 -9.75 8.13
C LEU A 71 2.17 -9.62 8.54
N ASP A 72 3.08 -9.51 7.59
CA ASP A 72 4.52 -9.32 7.83
C ASP A 72 4.78 -7.95 8.49
N ARG A 73 4.12 -6.89 8.04
CA ARG A 73 4.18 -5.57 8.70
C ARG A 73 3.67 -5.60 10.14
N LEU A 74 2.52 -6.23 10.39
CA LEU A 74 2.00 -6.40 11.75
C LEU A 74 2.99 -7.14 12.65
N GLN A 75 3.73 -8.09 12.09
CA GLN A 75 4.79 -8.78 12.82
C GLN A 75 5.94 -7.85 13.18
N VAL A 76 6.41 -7.03 12.23
CA VAL A 76 7.46 -6.01 12.50
C VAL A 76 7.02 -5.06 13.60
N GLU A 77 5.78 -4.58 13.56
CA GLU A 77 5.25 -3.68 14.59
C GLU A 77 5.31 -4.29 15.99
N ARG A 78 5.03 -5.57 16.12
CA ARG A 78 4.99 -6.26 17.42
C ARG A 78 6.35 -6.75 17.88
N ASP A 79 7.14 -7.31 16.98
CA ASP A 79 8.43 -7.93 17.32
C ASP A 79 9.57 -6.92 17.48
N GLU A 80 9.60 -5.87 16.62
CA GLU A 80 10.68 -4.88 16.61
C GLU A 80 10.29 -3.58 17.33
N ASN A 81 9.06 -3.09 17.12
CA ASN A 81 8.61 -1.82 17.68
C ASN A 81 7.85 -1.98 19.00
N HIS A 82 7.53 -3.22 19.41
CA HIS A 82 6.76 -3.54 20.62
C HIS A 82 5.39 -2.84 20.70
N LEU A 83 4.79 -2.60 19.52
CA LEU A 83 3.48 -1.97 19.39
C LEU A 83 2.40 -3.04 19.20
N TYR A 84 1.55 -3.19 20.21
CA TYR A 84 0.49 -4.20 20.24
C TYR A 84 -0.91 -3.62 19.99
N ARG A 85 -1.01 -2.33 19.78
CA ARG A 85 -2.19 -1.63 19.28
C ARG A 85 -1.93 -1.27 17.82
N ASN A 86 -2.65 -1.87 16.89
CA ASN A 86 -2.35 -1.80 15.47
C ASN A 86 -3.56 -1.29 14.68
N LEU A 87 -3.33 -0.40 13.72
CA LEU A 87 -4.32 0.03 12.74
C LEU A 87 -3.94 -0.47 11.35
N VAL A 88 -4.83 -1.26 10.73
CA VAL A 88 -4.69 -1.71 9.35
C VAL A 88 -5.66 -0.93 8.47
N VAL A 89 -5.12 -0.25 7.47
CA VAL A 89 -5.89 0.46 6.46
C VAL A 89 -5.88 -0.36 5.18
N ALA A 90 -7.03 -0.91 4.80
CA ALA A 90 -7.13 -1.76 3.61
C ALA A 90 -8.39 -1.42 2.81
N ALA A 91 -8.23 -1.23 1.47
CA ALA A 91 -9.33 -0.91 0.58
C ALA A 91 -10.49 -1.94 0.70
N THR A 92 -11.70 -1.49 0.43
CA THR A 92 -12.87 -2.37 0.44
C THR A 92 -12.68 -3.48 -0.60
N GLY A 93 -12.94 -4.75 -0.23
CA GLY A 93 -12.76 -5.89 -1.14
C GLY A 93 -11.41 -6.60 -1.05
N THR A 94 -10.42 -6.07 -0.31
CA THR A 94 -9.08 -6.68 -0.17
C THR A 94 -9.00 -7.79 0.88
N GLY A 95 -10.10 -8.10 1.57
CA GLY A 95 -10.16 -9.19 2.53
C GLY A 95 -9.71 -8.83 3.94
N LYS A 96 -10.03 -7.63 4.45
CA LYS A 96 -9.74 -7.18 5.83
C LYS A 96 -10.04 -8.25 6.89
N THR A 97 -11.23 -8.86 6.80
CA THR A 97 -11.66 -9.92 7.73
C THR A 97 -10.79 -11.18 7.63
N VAL A 98 -10.34 -11.53 6.42
CA VAL A 98 -9.43 -12.67 6.20
C VAL A 98 -8.06 -12.39 6.83
N ILE A 99 -7.53 -11.18 6.63
CA ILE A 99 -6.27 -10.73 7.25
C ILE A 99 -6.35 -10.87 8.77
N SER A 100 -7.41 -10.33 9.38
CA SER A 100 -7.58 -10.40 10.85
C SER A 100 -7.75 -11.83 11.36
N ALA A 101 -8.40 -12.70 10.60
CA ALA A 101 -8.57 -14.11 10.97
C ALA A 101 -7.22 -14.87 10.92
N PHE A 102 -6.37 -14.62 9.92
CA PHE A 102 -5.02 -15.22 9.86
C PHE A 102 -4.08 -14.65 10.94
N ASP A 103 -4.18 -13.36 11.23
CA ASP A 103 -3.40 -12.73 12.30
C ASP A 103 -3.79 -13.32 13.66
N TYR A 104 -5.09 -13.46 13.93
CA TYR A 104 -5.59 -14.12 15.14
C TYR A 104 -5.20 -15.61 15.18
N LYS A 105 -5.28 -16.35 14.06
CA LYS A 105 -4.83 -17.75 13.98
C LYS A 105 -3.38 -17.89 14.45
N ARG A 106 -2.50 -17.01 13.99
CA ARG A 106 -1.10 -16.97 14.40
C ARG A 106 -0.96 -16.65 15.89
N PHE A 107 -1.68 -15.64 16.38
CA PHE A 107 -1.70 -15.31 17.79
C PHE A 107 -2.12 -16.50 18.67
N ARG A 108 -3.20 -17.20 18.28
CA ARG A 108 -3.71 -18.38 18.97
C ARG A 108 -2.68 -19.52 19.01
N GLN A 109 -1.89 -19.70 17.96
CA GLN A 109 -0.82 -20.70 17.91
C GLN A 109 0.33 -20.37 18.87
N LEU A 110 0.69 -19.08 18.98
CA LEU A 110 1.75 -18.62 19.87
C LEU A 110 1.31 -18.56 21.34
N HIS A 111 0.02 -18.37 21.59
CA HIS A 111 -0.56 -18.20 22.91
C HIS A 111 -1.74 -19.17 23.17
N PRO A 112 -1.52 -20.50 23.27
CA PRO A 112 -2.62 -21.47 23.35
C PRO A 112 -3.55 -21.30 24.55
N GLN A 113 -3.05 -20.77 25.66
CA GLN A 113 -3.81 -20.57 26.93
C GLN A 113 -4.45 -19.18 27.04
N HIS A 114 -4.08 -18.23 26.19
CA HIS A 114 -4.53 -16.85 26.23
C HIS A 114 -5.03 -16.46 24.84
N ASN A 115 -6.26 -16.83 24.50
CA ASN A 115 -6.77 -16.71 23.14
C ASN A 115 -8.24 -16.26 23.06
N ARG A 116 -8.76 -15.59 24.10
CA ARG A 116 -10.11 -15.03 24.09
C ARG A 116 -10.19 -13.85 23.12
N LEU A 117 -11.16 -13.94 22.19
CA LEU A 117 -11.37 -12.98 21.12
C LEU A 117 -12.65 -12.17 21.32
N LEU A 118 -12.54 -10.85 21.19
CA LEU A 118 -13.68 -9.96 20.97
C LEU A 118 -13.61 -9.37 19.56
N PHE A 119 -14.61 -9.65 18.72
CA PHE A 119 -14.76 -9.05 17.39
C PHE A 119 -15.96 -8.10 17.38
N VAL A 120 -15.71 -6.83 17.06
CA VAL A 120 -16.73 -5.77 17.11
C VAL A 120 -16.87 -5.12 15.74
N VAL A 121 -18.12 -5.00 15.28
CA VAL A 121 -18.45 -4.32 14.03
C VAL A 121 -19.81 -3.62 14.13
N HIS A 122 -20.03 -2.63 13.27
CA HIS A 122 -21.28 -1.86 13.31
C HIS A 122 -22.51 -2.63 12.80
N ARG A 123 -22.36 -3.57 11.84
CA ARG A 123 -23.47 -4.21 11.12
C ARG A 123 -23.54 -5.71 11.32
N GLU A 124 -24.78 -6.20 11.48
CA GLU A 124 -25.08 -7.62 11.71
C GLU A 124 -24.64 -8.54 10.56
N GLU A 125 -24.88 -8.12 9.31
CA GLU A 125 -24.52 -8.91 8.12
C GLU A 125 -23.02 -9.15 8.05
N ILE A 126 -22.23 -8.09 8.30
CA ILE A 126 -20.75 -8.17 8.33
C ILE A 126 -20.31 -9.09 9.47
N LEU A 127 -20.97 -8.99 10.63
CA LEU A 127 -20.65 -9.81 11.80
C LEU A 127 -20.82 -11.30 11.52
N LYS A 128 -21.95 -11.70 10.91
CA LYS A 128 -22.21 -13.09 10.50
C LYS A 128 -21.21 -13.59 9.47
N GLN A 129 -20.86 -12.76 8.49
CA GLN A 129 -19.84 -13.07 7.49
C GLN A 129 -18.45 -13.23 8.13
N SER A 130 -18.09 -12.35 9.07
CA SER A 130 -16.81 -12.41 9.77
C SER A 130 -16.67 -13.68 10.58
N LEU A 131 -17.70 -14.08 11.33
CA LEU A 131 -17.69 -15.35 12.07
C LEU A 131 -17.47 -16.56 11.15
N ARG A 132 -18.15 -16.61 9.99
CA ARG A 132 -17.95 -17.67 8.98
C ARG A 132 -16.50 -17.68 8.46
N THR A 133 -15.93 -16.52 8.18
CA THR A 133 -14.54 -16.40 7.74
C THR A 133 -13.57 -16.92 8.80
N PHE A 134 -13.75 -16.54 10.06
CA PHE A 134 -12.92 -17.03 11.16
C PHE A 134 -13.00 -18.55 11.32
N ARG A 135 -14.20 -19.12 11.29
CA ARG A 135 -14.40 -20.58 11.32
C ARG A 135 -13.66 -21.30 10.20
N SER A 136 -13.74 -20.74 8.98
CA SER A 136 -13.05 -21.30 7.80
C SER A 136 -11.54 -21.21 7.90
N VAL A 137 -10.99 -20.06 8.31
CA VAL A 137 -9.54 -19.84 8.45
C VAL A 137 -8.95 -20.68 9.58
N LEU A 138 -9.66 -20.78 10.70
CA LEU A 138 -9.23 -21.57 11.85
C LEU A 138 -9.40 -23.08 11.63
N GLY A 139 -10.30 -23.49 10.73
CA GLY A 139 -10.70 -24.88 10.54
C GLY A 139 -11.55 -25.44 11.70
N ASP A 140 -12.27 -24.57 12.38
CA ASP A 140 -13.05 -24.88 13.58
C ASP A 140 -14.49 -24.37 13.41
N ALA A 141 -15.40 -25.28 13.10
CA ALA A 141 -16.82 -24.98 12.84
C ALA A 141 -17.57 -24.45 14.06
N ASN A 142 -17.09 -24.78 15.26
CA ASN A 142 -17.73 -24.39 16.52
C ASN A 142 -17.10 -23.12 17.12
N PHE A 143 -16.10 -22.54 16.45
CA PHE A 143 -15.45 -21.33 16.94
C PHE A 143 -16.40 -20.15 16.98
N GLY A 144 -16.40 -19.46 18.11
CA GLY A 144 -17.03 -18.15 18.29
C GLY A 144 -18.55 -18.16 18.38
N GLU A 145 -19.06 -17.23 19.16
CA GLU A 145 -20.49 -17.00 19.42
C GLU A 145 -20.92 -15.64 18.89
N LEU A 146 -22.19 -15.55 18.49
CA LEU A 146 -22.82 -14.32 17.99
C LEU A 146 -23.67 -13.68 19.08
N TRP A 147 -23.49 -12.35 19.31
CA TRP A 147 -24.41 -11.56 20.09
C TRP A 147 -24.97 -10.41 19.26
N VAL A 148 -26.17 -10.60 18.72
CA VAL A 148 -26.85 -9.60 17.89
C VAL A 148 -28.36 -9.86 17.86
N GLY A 149 -29.16 -8.83 18.01
CA GLY A 149 -30.62 -8.96 18.04
C GLY A 149 -31.10 -9.95 19.13
N ASN A 150 -31.79 -10.99 18.72
CA ASN A 150 -32.30 -12.05 19.62
C ASN A 150 -31.32 -13.21 19.82
N CYS A 151 -30.16 -13.16 19.22
CA CYS A 151 -29.08 -14.15 19.36
C CYS A 151 -28.23 -13.77 20.57
N HIS A 152 -28.19 -14.58 21.60
CA HIS A 152 -27.40 -14.39 22.81
C HIS A 152 -26.31 -15.46 22.91
N PRO A 153 -25.12 -15.16 23.47
CA PRO A 153 -24.10 -16.16 23.74
C PRO A 153 -24.61 -17.15 24.82
N GLU A 154 -24.19 -18.41 24.70
CA GLU A 154 -24.74 -19.47 25.59
C GLU A 154 -24.13 -19.34 26.98
N ASP A 155 -22.83 -19.25 27.20
CA ASP A 155 -22.31 -19.23 28.58
C ASP A 155 -20.99 -18.43 28.80
N SER A 156 -20.03 -18.42 27.87
CA SER A 156 -18.67 -17.99 28.24
C SER A 156 -18.23 -16.66 27.68
N MET A 157 -18.86 -16.15 26.62
CA MET A 157 -18.44 -14.96 25.85
C MET A 157 -16.93 -14.97 25.50
N SER A 158 -16.29 -16.16 25.49
CA SER A 158 -14.84 -16.28 25.34
C SER A 158 -14.32 -15.85 23.95
N ASN A 159 -15.09 -16.19 22.90
CA ASN A 159 -14.80 -15.81 21.52
C ASN A 159 -16.06 -15.16 20.94
N LEU A 160 -16.23 -13.88 21.22
CA LEU A 160 -17.49 -13.20 20.98
C LEU A 160 -17.44 -12.32 19.74
N PHE A 161 -18.47 -12.46 18.89
CA PHE A 161 -18.74 -11.57 17.76
C PHE A 161 -19.98 -10.74 18.10
N VAL A 162 -19.81 -9.43 18.28
CA VAL A 162 -20.86 -8.54 18.79
C VAL A 162 -21.01 -7.28 17.94
N SER A 163 -22.27 -6.84 17.76
CA SER A 163 -22.52 -5.55 17.14
C SER A 163 -22.33 -4.40 18.15
N VAL A 164 -21.90 -3.24 17.65
CA VAL A 164 -21.73 -2.04 18.51
C VAL A 164 -23.02 -1.67 19.20
N ALA A 165 -24.16 -1.76 18.53
CA ALA A 165 -25.47 -1.48 19.12
C ALA A 165 -25.80 -2.45 20.28
N THR A 166 -25.54 -3.74 20.07
CA THR A 166 -25.75 -4.76 21.12
C THR A 166 -24.83 -4.54 22.30
N LEU A 167 -23.56 -4.21 22.05
CA LEU A 167 -22.56 -3.92 23.07
C LEU A 167 -23.01 -2.73 23.95
N ASN A 168 -23.46 -1.64 23.35
CA ASN A 168 -23.92 -0.46 24.07
C ASN A 168 -25.19 -0.71 24.89
N ASN A 169 -26.11 -1.51 24.36
CA ASN A 169 -27.33 -1.86 25.08
C ASN A 169 -27.07 -2.80 26.28
N ASN A 170 -25.93 -3.50 26.29
CA ASN A 170 -25.55 -4.46 27.32
C ASN A 170 -24.21 -4.10 27.99
N ILE A 171 -23.92 -2.82 28.09
CA ILE A 171 -22.61 -2.27 28.54
C ILE A 171 -22.20 -2.80 29.91
N ASP A 172 -23.14 -3.02 30.83
CA ASP A 172 -22.87 -3.51 32.18
C ASP A 172 -22.40 -4.96 32.17
N ALA A 173 -22.86 -5.79 31.24
CA ALA A 173 -22.36 -7.15 31.07
C ALA A 173 -20.86 -7.15 30.70
N PHE A 174 -20.44 -6.22 29.82
CA PHE A 174 -19.04 -6.07 29.46
C PHE A 174 -18.18 -5.44 30.55
N ARG A 175 -18.72 -4.46 31.30
CA ARG A 175 -18.02 -3.83 32.44
C ARG A 175 -17.81 -4.81 33.60
N ASN A 176 -18.66 -5.82 33.75
CA ASN A 176 -18.51 -6.85 34.77
C ASN A 176 -17.42 -7.87 34.42
N LEU A 177 -16.97 -7.93 33.15
CA LEU A 177 -15.81 -8.72 32.79
C LEU A 177 -14.52 -8.01 33.25
N GLY A 178 -13.53 -8.77 33.65
CA GLY A 178 -12.23 -8.22 34.01
C GLY A 178 -11.57 -7.44 32.84
N PHE A 179 -10.77 -6.44 33.14
CA PHE A 179 -10.10 -5.63 32.13
C PHE A 179 -9.14 -6.46 31.24
N ASP A 180 -8.69 -7.60 31.70
CA ASP A 180 -7.82 -8.57 31.02
C ASP A 180 -8.59 -9.79 30.45
N TYR A 181 -9.93 -9.72 30.40
CA TYR A 181 -10.76 -10.84 29.97
C TYR A 181 -10.50 -11.26 28.54
N TYR A 182 -10.40 -10.30 27.60
CA TYR A 182 -10.06 -10.56 26.20
C TYR A 182 -8.58 -10.35 25.94
N ASP A 183 -7.95 -11.37 25.34
CA ASP A 183 -6.54 -11.32 24.95
C ASP A 183 -6.33 -10.64 23.59
N TYR A 184 -7.32 -10.75 22.70
CA TYR A 184 -7.29 -10.20 21.37
C TYR A 184 -8.61 -9.48 21.05
N ILE A 185 -8.55 -8.21 20.70
CA ILE A 185 -9.72 -7.42 20.32
C ILE A 185 -9.56 -6.92 18.89
N ILE A 186 -10.60 -7.12 18.07
CA ILE A 186 -10.69 -6.62 16.70
C ILE A 186 -11.86 -5.64 16.61
N ILE A 187 -11.57 -4.45 16.10
CA ILE A 187 -12.58 -3.43 15.79
C ILE A 187 -12.59 -3.24 14.28
N ASP A 188 -13.62 -3.76 13.60
CA ASP A 188 -13.81 -3.54 12.17
C ASP A 188 -14.56 -2.23 11.94
N GLU A 189 -14.27 -1.56 10.82
CA GLU A 189 -14.66 -0.19 10.50
C GLU A 189 -14.26 0.79 11.63
N ALA A 190 -13.00 0.72 12.03
CA ALA A 190 -12.43 1.44 13.17
C ALA A 190 -12.58 2.97 13.07
N HIS A 191 -12.86 3.55 11.89
CA HIS A 191 -13.14 4.97 11.73
C HIS A 191 -14.41 5.44 12.50
N HIS A 192 -15.23 4.51 12.96
CA HIS A 192 -16.33 4.77 13.91
C HIS A 192 -15.89 4.66 15.39
N ALA A 193 -14.69 4.18 15.69
CA ALA A 193 -14.23 3.84 17.05
C ALA A 193 -14.20 5.02 18.02
N ALA A 194 -14.16 6.24 17.53
CA ALA A 194 -14.20 7.43 18.38
C ALA A 194 -15.60 7.84 18.84
N ALA A 195 -16.67 7.24 18.32
CA ALA A 195 -17.98 7.43 18.91
C ALA A 195 -17.95 6.91 20.36
N THR A 196 -18.70 7.58 21.25
CA THR A 196 -18.83 7.21 22.67
C THR A 196 -19.12 5.72 22.86
N SER A 197 -19.71 5.11 21.86
CA SER A 197 -20.06 3.69 21.78
C SER A 197 -18.88 2.72 21.79
N TYR A 198 -17.73 3.09 21.26
CA TYR A 198 -16.53 2.24 21.23
C TYR A 198 -15.59 2.53 22.38
N ARG A 199 -15.74 3.69 23.04
CA ARG A 199 -14.88 4.09 24.16
C ARG A 199 -14.87 3.07 25.28
N VAL A 200 -16.00 2.43 25.54
CA VAL A 200 -16.09 1.38 26.56
C VAL A 200 -15.09 0.24 26.30
N ILE A 201 -14.90 -0.15 25.04
CA ILE A 201 -13.95 -1.21 24.71
C ILE A 201 -12.53 -0.73 24.87
N VAL A 202 -12.22 0.42 24.28
CA VAL A 202 -10.85 0.95 24.22
C VAL A 202 -10.35 1.38 25.63
N ASP A 203 -11.25 1.90 26.46
CA ASP A 203 -10.91 2.43 27.78
C ASP A 203 -10.97 1.36 28.89
N HIS A 204 -11.86 0.35 28.77
CA HIS A 204 -12.03 -0.68 29.79
C HIS A 204 -11.05 -1.84 29.62
N PHE A 205 -10.97 -2.43 28.42
CA PHE A 205 -10.15 -3.63 28.20
C PHE A 205 -8.67 -3.33 27.97
N ARG A 206 -7.83 -4.25 28.40
CA ARG A 206 -6.37 -4.22 28.22
C ARG A 206 -5.89 -5.50 27.51
N PRO A 207 -6.30 -5.69 26.24
CA PRO A 207 -5.91 -6.89 25.49
C PRO A 207 -4.41 -6.91 25.23
N LYS A 208 -3.88 -8.11 24.96
CA LYS A 208 -2.50 -8.25 24.45
C LYS A 208 -2.38 -7.64 23.06
N ILE A 209 -3.40 -7.78 22.21
CA ILE A 209 -3.46 -7.15 20.88
C ILE A 209 -4.81 -6.46 20.70
N LEU A 210 -4.76 -5.19 20.31
CA LEU A 210 -5.91 -4.43 19.81
C LEU A 210 -5.67 -4.14 18.32
N LEU A 211 -6.51 -4.71 17.46
CA LEU A 211 -6.43 -4.54 16.00
C LEU A 211 -7.62 -3.73 15.48
N GLY A 212 -7.36 -2.56 14.93
CA GLY A 212 -8.34 -1.77 14.17
C GLY A 212 -8.23 -2.06 12.68
N LEU A 213 -9.37 -2.26 12.02
CA LEU A 213 -9.47 -2.43 10.57
C LEU A 213 -10.31 -1.29 10.01
N THR A 214 -9.86 -0.66 8.94
CA THR A 214 -10.64 0.37 8.24
C THR A 214 -10.26 0.43 6.76
N ALA A 215 -11.16 0.92 5.92
CA ALA A 215 -10.84 1.26 4.54
C ALA A 215 -10.26 2.67 4.42
N THR A 216 -10.55 3.54 5.37
CA THR A 216 -10.18 4.97 5.37
C THR A 216 -9.75 5.36 6.79
N PRO A 217 -8.50 5.78 6.99
CA PRO A 217 -8.00 6.20 8.31
C PRO A 217 -8.49 7.59 8.70
N GLU A 218 -8.89 8.42 7.71
CA GLU A 218 -9.38 9.77 7.92
C GLU A 218 -10.83 9.72 8.43
N ARG A 219 -11.07 10.35 9.57
CA ARG A 219 -12.42 10.45 10.14
C ARG A 219 -13.20 11.60 9.51
N MET A 220 -14.52 11.45 9.47
CA MET A 220 -15.43 12.50 8.97
C MET A 220 -15.40 13.78 9.82
N ASP A 221 -15.00 13.70 11.10
CA ASP A 221 -14.87 14.83 12.03
C ASP A 221 -13.47 15.43 12.10
N GLY A 222 -12.53 14.93 11.28
CA GLY A 222 -11.15 15.42 11.21
C GLY A 222 -10.24 14.99 12.36
N GLN A 223 -10.73 14.18 13.32
CA GLN A 223 -9.89 13.66 14.41
C GLN A 223 -9.14 12.41 13.97
N SER A 224 -7.96 12.18 14.52
CA SER A 224 -7.14 11.00 14.24
C SER A 224 -7.64 9.77 15.01
N LEU A 225 -7.57 8.60 14.37
CA LEU A 225 -7.77 7.28 15.01
C LEU A 225 -6.53 6.80 15.76
N LEU A 226 -5.39 7.36 15.44
CA LEU A 226 -4.09 6.89 15.92
C LEU A 226 -3.95 6.84 17.44
N PRO A 227 -4.48 7.79 18.24
CA PRO A 227 -4.37 7.71 19.68
C PRO A 227 -4.93 6.42 20.30
N ASP A 228 -5.89 5.77 19.64
CA ASP A 228 -6.51 4.53 20.13
C ASP A 228 -5.79 3.26 19.66
N PHE A 229 -5.18 3.30 18.46
CA PHE A 229 -4.55 2.15 17.81
C PHE A 229 -3.03 2.25 17.68
N GLY A 230 -2.41 3.20 18.39
CA GLY A 230 -0.98 3.46 18.30
C GLY A 230 -0.70 4.81 17.64
N VAL A 231 0.58 5.13 17.47
CA VAL A 231 1.00 6.45 16.97
C VAL A 231 1.02 6.53 15.43
N LYS A 232 0.78 5.42 14.73
CA LYS A 232 0.86 5.32 13.26
C LYS A 232 -0.03 4.21 12.70
N ILE A 233 -0.24 4.23 11.37
CA ILE A 233 -0.85 3.12 10.62
C ILE A 233 0.15 1.97 10.56
N SER A 234 -0.22 0.81 11.11
CA SER A 234 0.67 -0.35 11.18
C SER A 234 0.89 -1.03 9.84
N ALA A 235 -0.16 -1.11 9.02
CA ALA A 235 -0.07 -1.63 7.65
C ALA A 235 -1.16 -1.04 6.77
N GLU A 236 -0.87 -0.88 5.47
CA GLU A 236 -1.87 -0.37 4.53
C GLU A 236 -1.77 -1.06 3.16
N ILE A 237 -2.94 -1.22 2.53
CA ILE A 237 -3.09 -1.48 1.11
C ILE A 237 -4.12 -0.50 0.55
N ARG A 238 -3.64 0.52 -0.15
CA ARG A 238 -4.47 1.57 -0.71
C ARG A 238 -5.17 1.09 -1.99
N LEU A 239 -6.22 1.82 -2.38
CA LEU A 239 -7.00 1.52 -3.57
C LEU A 239 -6.16 1.29 -4.85
N PRO A 240 -5.15 2.13 -5.19
CA PRO A 240 -4.36 1.89 -6.40
C PRO A 240 -3.59 0.58 -6.39
N GLN A 241 -3.04 0.20 -5.24
CA GLN A 241 -2.33 -1.08 -5.10
C GLN A 241 -3.28 -2.27 -5.27
N ALA A 242 -4.47 -2.20 -4.65
CA ALA A 242 -5.47 -3.25 -4.78
C ALA A 242 -5.97 -3.43 -6.22
N LEU A 243 -6.07 -2.34 -6.98
CA LEU A 243 -6.39 -2.37 -8.42
C LEU A 243 -5.26 -2.98 -9.25
N ASP A 244 -4.02 -2.57 -8.99
CA ASP A 244 -2.83 -3.05 -9.72
C ASP A 244 -2.58 -4.55 -9.52
N GLU A 245 -2.94 -5.07 -8.34
CA GLU A 245 -2.88 -6.49 -8.02
C GLU A 245 -4.10 -7.30 -8.52
N GLY A 246 -5.03 -6.67 -9.26
CA GLY A 246 -6.22 -7.33 -9.80
C GLY A 246 -7.23 -7.81 -8.75
N LEU A 247 -7.18 -7.26 -7.54
CA LEU A 247 -8.13 -7.58 -6.46
C LEU A 247 -9.46 -6.86 -6.62
N LEU A 248 -9.50 -5.85 -7.47
CA LEU A 248 -10.65 -5.00 -7.76
C LEU A 248 -10.79 -4.86 -9.27
N THR A 249 -12.02 -4.59 -9.72
CA THR A 249 -12.32 -4.30 -11.12
C THR A 249 -11.65 -2.98 -11.53
N PRO A 250 -10.90 -2.92 -12.64
CA PRO A 250 -10.33 -1.67 -13.13
C PRO A 250 -11.42 -0.67 -13.51
N PHE A 251 -11.08 0.62 -13.56
CA PHE A 251 -12.04 1.67 -13.87
C PHE A 251 -11.69 2.46 -15.14
N GLN A 252 -12.74 2.94 -15.80
CA GLN A 252 -12.67 4.01 -16.80
C GLN A 252 -13.32 5.26 -16.19
N TYR A 253 -12.52 6.27 -15.88
CA TYR A 253 -12.97 7.49 -15.21
C TYR A 253 -13.06 8.63 -16.20
N LEU A 254 -14.26 9.15 -16.38
CA LEU A 254 -14.60 10.18 -17.35
C LEU A 254 -14.96 11.49 -16.63
N CYS A 255 -14.08 12.49 -16.70
CA CYS A 255 -14.38 13.84 -16.20
C CYS A 255 -15.12 14.61 -17.29
N ILE A 256 -16.41 14.78 -17.09
CA ILE A 256 -17.35 15.43 -18.01
C ILE A 256 -17.53 16.88 -17.60
N THR A 257 -17.55 17.78 -18.54
CA THR A 257 -17.79 19.21 -18.29
C THR A 257 -19.22 19.45 -17.88
N ASP A 258 -19.43 19.93 -16.64
CA ASP A 258 -20.70 20.45 -16.18
C ASP A 258 -20.69 21.99 -16.36
N PRO A 259 -21.63 22.58 -17.09
CA PRO A 259 -21.66 24.03 -17.35
C PRO A 259 -22.01 24.87 -16.12
N LEU A 260 -22.39 24.24 -15.00
CA LEU A 260 -22.76 24.95 -13.78
C LEU A 260 -21.56 25.65 -13.14
N ASP A 261 -21.82 26.84 -12.60
CA ASP A 261 -20.92 27.54 -11.70
C ASP A 261 -21.40 27.37 -10.26
N ILE A 262 -20.63 26.65 -9.47
CA ILE A 262 -20.86 26.41 -8.04
C ILE A 262 -19.67 26.91 -7.20
N SER A 263 -18.88 27.85 -7.73
CA SER A 263 -17.73 28.45 -7.06
C SER A 263 -18.07 29.46 -5.97
N GLY A 264 -19.31 29.92 -5.92
CA GLY A 264 -19.77 30.97 -5.03
C GLY A 264 -19.55 30.69 -3.55
N SER A 265 -19.09 31.70 -2.82
CA SER A 265 -18.87 31.60 -1.37
C SER A 265 -20.15 31.38 -0.57
N GLU A 266 -21.30 31.78 -1.09
CA GLU A 266 -22.63 31.57 -0.49
C GLU A 266 -23.05 30.08 -0.45
N LEU A 267 -22.44 29.26 -1.31
CA LEU A 267 -22.66 27.81 -1.37
C LEU A 267 -21.70 27.03 -0.43
N TRP A 268 -20.70 27.69 0.16
CA TRP A 268 -19.60 27.06 0.89
C TRP A 268 -19.55 27.51 2.35
N ASN A 269 -19.43 26.56 3.28
CA ASN A 269 -19.29 26.84 4.70
C ASN A 269 -18.43 25.78 5.39
N ASN A 270 -17.48 26.20 6.24
CA ASN A 270 -16.61 25.31 7.03
C ASN A 270 -15.98 24.16 6.23
N GLY A 271 -15.45 24.46 5.04
CA GLY A 271 -14.78 23.45 4.20
C GLY A 271 -15.72 22.52 3.42
N LYS A 272 -17.04 22.79 3.41
CA LYS A 272 -18.05 21.93 2.75
C LYS A 272 -19.11 22.75 2.01
N TYR A 273 -19.74 22.15 1.02
CA TYR A 273 -20.91 22.71 0.37
C TYR A 273 -22.14 22.67 1.29
N ILE A 274 -22.94 23.73 1.26
CA ILE A 274 -24.26 23.77 1.91
C ILE A 274 -25.23 23.00 1.02
N LEU A 275 -25.56 21.76 1.37
CA LEU A 275 -26.26 20.80 0.51
C LEU A 275 -27.61 21.31 -0.02
N SER A 276 -28.41 22.02 0.79
CA SER A 276 -29.70 22.54 0.36
C SER A 276 -29.56 23.60 -0.76
N LYS A 277 -28.62 24.52 -0.61
CA LYS A 277 -28.34 25.55 -1.63
C LYS A 277 -27.70 24.95 -2.89
N LEU A 278 -26.83 23.92 -2.71
CA LEU A 278 -26.25 23.21 -3.81
C LEU A 278 -27.31 22.44 -4.61
N SER A 279 -28.26 21.79 -3.93
CA SER A 279 -29.36 21.06 -4.54
C SER A 279 -30.22 21.96 -5.43
N ASP A 280 -30.44 23.21 -5.01
CA ASP A 280 -31.18 24.20 -5.83
C ASP A 280 -30.51 24.51 -7.18
N ARG A 281 -29.17 24.43 -7.24
CA ARG A 281 -28.41 24.59 -8.48
C ARG A 281 -28.37 23.31 -9.32
N LEU A 282 -28.30 22.12 -8.66
CA LEU A 282 -28.17 20.85 -9.32
C LEU A 282 -29.49 20.32 -9.90
N CYS A 283 -30.65 20.67 -9.31
CA CYS A 283 -31.97 20.28 -9.81
C CYS A 283 -32.38 21.15 -11.01
N ASN A 284 -31.77 20.87 -12.17
CA ASN A 284 -31.99 21.63 -13.40
C ASN A 284 -32.23 20.65 -14.56
N SER A 285 -33.35 20.86 -15.31
CA SER A 285 -33.74 19.98 -16.41
C SER A 285 -32.77 20.03 -17.61
N GLU A 286 -32.11 21.15 -17.88
CA GLU A 286 -31.08 21.25 -18.92
C GLU A 286 -29.87 20.40 -18.57
N ARG A 287 -29.48 20.38 -17.28
CA ARG A 287 -28.42 19.52 -16.78
C ARG A 287 -28.77 18.02 -16.94
N VAL A 288 -30.04 17.67 -16.72
CA VAL A 288 -30.50 16.28 -16.93
C VAL A 288 -30.36 15.89 -18.40
N LYS A 289 -30.71 16.77 -19.35
CA LYS A 289 -30.48 16.48 -20.77
C LYS A 289 -29.01 16.20 -21.08
N LEU A 290 -28.10 17.05 -20.56
CA LEU A 290 -26.66 16.80 -20.68
C LEU A 290 -26.26 15.44 -20.10
N ILE A 291 -26.76 15.09 -18.90
CA ILE A 291 -26.47 13.81 -18.29
C ILE A 291 -26.92 12.65 -19.18
N VAL A 292 -28.14 12.69 -19.70
CA VAL A 292 -28.67 11.64 -20.59
C VAL A 292 -27.87 11.57 -21.90
N GLU A 293 -27.53 12.71 -22.52
CA GLU A 293 -26.64 12.73 -23.70
C GLU A 293 -25.30 12.06 -23.42
N LYS A 294 -24.70 12.33 -22.26
CA LYS A 294 -23.42 11.74 -21.87
C LYS A 294 -23.53 10.25 -21.52
N LEU A 295 -24.64 9.80 -20.98
CA LEU A 295 -24.89 8.37 -20.81
C LEU A 295 -24.93 7.67 -22.18
N HIS A 296 -25.64 8.23 -23.15
CA HIS A 296 -25.70 7.71 -24.52
C HIS A 296 -24.33 7.74 -25.23
N GLU A 297 -23.49 8.75 -24.97
CA GLU A 297 -22.17 8.89 -25.57
C GLU A 297 -21.15 7.89 -25.03
N TYR A 298 -21.16 7.66 -23.71
CA TYR A 298 -20.08 6.92 -23.02
C TYR A 298 -20.44 5.50 -22.58
N LEU A 299 -21.73 5.14 -22.53
CA LEU A 299 -22.13 3.77 -22.18
C LEU A 299 -22.44 2.97 -23.46
N PRO A 300 -22.00 1.72 -23.53
CA PRO A 300 -22.33 0.83 -24.68
C PRO A 300 -23.83 0.61 -24.84
N ASP A 301 -24.57 0.55 -23.74
CA ASP A 301 -26.04 0.42 -23.70
C ASP A 301 -26.53 0.97 -22.35
N GLU A 302 -27.04 2.21 -22.37
CA GLU A 302 -27.54 2.88 -21.17
C GLU A 302 -28.78 2.23 -20.54
N THR A 303 -29.41 1.29 -21.26
CA THR A 303 -30.59 0.54 -20.78
C THR A 303 -30.23 -0.78 -20.09
N LYS A 304 -28.96 -1.18 -20.08
CA LYS A 304 -28.50 -2.45 -19.50
C LYS A 304 -27.48 -2.27 -18.38
N CYS A 305 -27.06 -1.06 -18.07
CA CYS A 305 -26.10 -0.81 -17.01
C CYS A 305 -26.71 -1.00 -15.62
N HIS A 306 -25.84 -1.22 -14.63
CA HIS A 306 -26.19 -1.24 -13.20
C HIS A 306 -25.53 -0.02 -12.54
N ALA A 307 -26.25 1.11 -12.56
CA ALA A 307 -25.70 2.40 -12.20
C ALA A 307 -26.06 2.87 -10.80
N LEU A 308 -25.08 3.38 -10.05
CA LEU A 308 -25.29 4.19 -8.85
C LEU A 308 -25.09 5.67 -9.17
N CYS A 309 -26.10 6.49 -8.86
CA CYS A 309 -26.09 7.93 -9.05
C CYS A 309 -25.99 8.64 -7.69
N PHE A 310 -24.82 9.21 -7.36
CA PHE A 310 -24.61 9.91 -6.09
C PHE A 310 -25.12 11.35 -6.16
N CYS A 311 -26.18 11.62 -5.39
CA CYS A 311 -26.89 12.90 -5.32
C CYS A 311 -26.55 13.68 -4.05
N SER A 312 -26.80 15.00 -4.03
CA SER A 312 -26.49 15.89 -2.91
C SER A 312 -27.38 15.67 -1.68
N ASP A 313 -28.68 15.53 -1.91
CA ASP A 313 -29.70 15.33 -0.88
C ASP A 313 -30.89 14.52 -1.41
N LYS A 314 -31.89 14.29 -0.56
CA LYS A 314 -33.10 13.51 -0.90
C LYS A 314 -33.86 14.14 -2.08
N ARG A 315 -33.96 15.46 -2.11
CA ARG A 315 -34.68 16.17 -3.17
C ARG A 315 -34.01 15.97 -4.52
N HIS A 316 -32.67 16.10 -4.56
CA HIS A 316 -31.91 15.87 -5.77
C HIS A 316 -32.00 14.40 -6.24
N ALA A 317 -31.94 13.43 -5.31
CA ALA A 317 -32.09 12.01 -5.68
C ALA A 317 -33.47 11.69 -6.27
N THR A 318 -34.55 12.18 -5.66
CA THR A 318 -35.91 12.02 -6.18
C THR A 318 -36.08 12.69 -7.53
N PHE A 319 -35.64 13.94 -7.66
CA PHE A 319 -35.66 14.68 -8.90
C PHE A 319 -34.94 13.94 -10.03
N MET A 320 -33.72 13.47 -9.79
CA MET A 320 -32.95 12.74 -10.80
C MET A 320 -33.61 11.42 -11.20
N ALA A 321 -34.16 10.66 -10.27
CA ALA A 321 -34.85 9.41 -10.58
C ALA A 321 -36.09 9.66 -11.45
N GLU A 322 -36.88 10.67 -11.12
CA GLU A 322 -38.04 11.07 -11.90
C GLU A 322 -37.68 11.54 -13.32
N GLN A 323 -36.66 12.39 -13.45
CA GLN A 323 -36.23 12.93 -14.74
C GLN A 323 -35.58 11.85 -15.63
N LEU A 324 -34.79 10.92 -15.07
CA LEU A 324 -34.24 9.79 -15.83
C LEU A 324 -35.37 8.86 -16.29
N SER A 325 -36.38 8.62 -15.44
CA SER A 325 -37.54 7.81 -15.81
C SER A 325 -38.36 8.48 -16.92
N GLN A 326 -38.56 9.80 -16.88
CA GLN A 326 -39.19 10.55 -17.94
C GLN A 326 -38.41 10.50 -19.26
N SER A 327 -37.11 10.33 -19.19
CA SER A 327 -36.23 10.15 -20.37
C SER A 327 -36.21 8.71 -20.89
N GLY A 328 -37.00 7.78 -20.33
CA GLY A 328 -37.13 6.39 -20.78
C GLY A 328 -36.17 5.42 -20.10
N LEU A 329 -35.40 5.86 -19.12
CA LEU A 329 -34.48 5.00 -18.36
C LEU A 329 -35.15 4.45 -17.11
N GLN A 330 -34.85 3.19 -16.74
CA GLN A 330 -35.41 2.56 -15.56
C GLN A 330 -34.67 3.06 -14.29
N ALA A 331 -35.20 4.07 -13.63
CA ALA A 331 -34.57 4.73 -12.49
C ALA A 331 -35.43 4.71 -11.23
N ALA A 332 -34.79 4.64 -10.05
CA ALA A 332 -35.42 4.74 -8.76
C ALA A 332 -34.58 5.56 -7.78
N ALA A 333 -35.21 6.17 -6.78
CA ALA A 333 -34.52 6.86 -5.70
C ALA A 333 -34.54 6.02 -4.41
N LEU A 334 -33.39 5.96 -3.74
CA LEU A 334 -33.26 5.32 -2.45
C LEU A 334 -32.66 6.31 -1.44
N THR A 335 -33.47 6.67 -0.46
CA THR A 335 -33.16 7.71 0.52
C THR A 335 -33.36 7.20 1.95
N SER A 336 -33.06 8.03 2.94
CA SER A 336 -33.32 7.69 4.36
C SER A 336 -34.82 7.56 4.66
N ALA A 337 -35.70 8.05 3.79
CA ALA A 337 -37.14 7.89 3.93
C ALA A 337 -37.65 6.52 3.42
N SER A 338 -36.83 5.78 2.66
CA SER A 338 -37.20 4.45 2.13
C SER A 338 -37.22 3.40 3.25
N SER A 339 -38.26 2.55 3.24
CA SER A 339 -38.37 1.44 4.20
C SER A 339 -37.26 0.38 4.03
N ASN A 340 -37.06 -0.47 5.01
CA ASN A 340 -36.12 -1.60 4.89
C ASN A 340 -36.48 -2.56 3.77
N ASP A 341 -37.79 -2.83 3.58
CA ASP A 341 -38.27 -3.67 2.50
C ASP A 341 -38.03 -3.06 1.13
N ASP A 342 -38.23 -1.74 0.99
CA ASP A 342 -37.85 -1.02 -0.24
C ASP A 342 -36.36 -1.09 -0.54
N ARG A 343 -35.50 -0.98 0.48
CA ARG A 343 -34.04 -1.12 0.32
C ARG A 343 -33.68 -2.50 -0.22
N VAL A 344 -34.19 -3.55 0.38
CA VAL A 344 -33.94 -4.93 -0.06
C VAL A 344 -34.47 -5.13 -1.48
N ARG A 345 -35.67 -4.64 -1.77
CA ARG A 345 -36.31 -4.76 -3.08
C ARG A 345 -35.50 -4.02 -4.16
N LEU A 346 -35.17 -2.74 -3.97
CA LEU A 346 -34.46 -1.93 -4.96
C LEU A 346 -33.04 -2.43 -5.22
N ASN A 347 -32.34 -2.92 -4.19
CA ASN A 347 -31.03 -3.54 -4.37
C ASN A 347 -31.13 -4.81 -5.23
N ARG A 348 -32.12 -5.67 -4.97
CA ARG A 348 -32.37 -6.88 -5.78
C ARG A 348 -32.81 -6.52 -7.20
N ASP A 349 -33.60 -5.45 -7.36
CA ASP A 349 -34.08 -5.00 -8.67
C ASP A 349 -32.94 -4.41 -9.50
N LEU A 350 -31.99 -3.69 -8.89
CA LEU A 350 -30.78 -3.24 -9.55
C LEU A 350 -29.87 -4.41 -9.95
N ALA A 351 -29.58 -5.33 -9.03
CA ALA A 351 -28.76 -6.51 -9.32
C ALA A 351 -29.37 -7.41 -10.41
N ALA A 352 -30.69 -7.46 -10.53
CA ALA A 352 -31.41 -8.23 -11.55
C ALA A 352 -31.65 -7.45 -12.86
N GLY A 353 -31.18 -6.22 -13.00
CA GLY A 353 -31.40 -5.35 -14.16
C GLY A 353 -32.86 -4.95 -14.40
N ARG A 354 -33.73 -5.02 -13.38
CA ARG A 354 -35.11 -4.50 -13.46
C ARG A 354 -35.17 -2.99 -13.35
N ILE A 355 -34.22 -2.40 -12.67
CA ILE A 355 -33.88 -0.98 -12.71
C ILE A 355 -32.41 -0.85 -13.12
N ASN A 356 -32.08 0.22 -13.82
CA ASN A 356 -30.73 0.45 -14.31
C ASN A 356 -30.01 1.55 -13.53
N TYR A 357 -30.75 2.51 -12.98
CA TYR A 357 -30.21 3.67 -12.26
C TYR A 357 -30.79 3.76 -10.85
N LEU A 358 -29.95 3.69 -9.84
CA LEU A 358 -30.34 3.89 -8.45
C LEU A 358 -29.76 5.21 -7.94
N CYS A 359 -30.61 6.23 -7.79
CA CYS A 359 -30.26 7.55 -7.27
C CYS A 359 -30.20 7.52 -5.75
N VAL A 360 -29.02 7.78 -5.17
CA VAL A 360 -28.76 7.59 -3.75
C VAL A 360 -28.17 8.84 -3.11
N VAL A 361 -28.39 8.97 -1.80
CA VAL A 361 -27.73 9.95 -0.94
C VAL A 361 -26.80 9.20 0.00
N ASP A 362 -26.06 9.87 0.85
CA ASP A 362 -24.98 9.36 1.75
C ASP A 362 -25.23 8.04 2.50
N ILE A 363 -26.49 7.57 2.56
CA ILE A 363 -26.87 6.29 3.17
C ILE A 363 -26.18 5.07 2.51
N PHE A 364 -25.78 5.21 1.26
CA PHE A 364 -25.10 4.17 0.50
C PHE A 364 -23.58 4.18 0.66
N ASN A 365 -23.02 5.04 1.47
CA ASN A 365 -21.59 5.03 1.77
C ASN A 365 -21.18 3.76 2.51
N GLU A 366 -22.12 3.04 3.15
CA GLU A 366 -21.86 1.80 3.90
C GLU A 366 -22.95 0.74 3.69
N GLY A 367 -22.58 -0.53 3.57
CA GLY A 367 -23.45 -1.70 3.75
C GLY A 367 -24.24 -2.20 2.55
N VAL A 368 -24.15 -1.62 1.36
CA VAL A 368 -24.74 -2.21 0.14
C VAL A 368 -23.69 -3.04 -0.58
N ASP A 369 -23.99 -4.31 -0.77
CA ASP A 369 -23.15 -5.25 -1.49
C ASP A 369 -23.86 -5.68 -2.78
N ILE A 370 -23.62 -4.95 -3.86
CA ILE A 370 -24.09 -5.25 -5.21
C ILE A 370 -22.85 -5.29 -6.12
N PRO A 371 -22.21 -6.46 -6.28
CA PRO A 371 -21.00 -6.57 -7.12
C PRO A 371 -21.26 -6.27 -8.60
N GLU A 372 -22.52 -6.40 -9.04
CA GLU A 372 -22.97 -6.16 -10.42
C GLU A 372 -22.88 -4.69 -10.85
N ILE A 373 -22.70 -3.74 -9.92
CA ILE A 373 -22.57 -2.31 -10.26
C ILE A 373 -21.38 -2.12 -11.20
N ASP A 374 -21.67 -1.72 -12.43
CA ASP A 374 -20.72 -1.48 -13.51
C ASP A 374 -20.57 0.00 -13.88
N THR A 375 -21.45 0.85 -13.36
CA THR A 375 -21.50 2.28 -13.66
C THR A 375 -21.69 3.11 -12.39
N VAL A 376 -20.94 4.21 -12.25
CA VAL A 376 -21.07 5.18 -11.15
C VAL A 376 -21.17 6.59 -11.73
N LEU A 377 -22.18 7.34 -11.31
CA LEU A 377 -22.36 8.74 -11.64
C LEU A 377 -22.13 9.61 -10.42
N PHE A 378 -21.14 10.50 -10.47
CA PHE A 378 -20.97 11.57 -9.49
C PHE A 378 -21.73 12.80 -9.98
N LEU A 379 -22.97 12.97 -9.49
CA LEU A 379 -23.87 14.08 -9.86
C LEU A 379 -23.73 15.28 -8.93
N ARG A 380 -22.82 15.19 -7.97
CA ARG A 380 -22.46 16.27 -7.05
C ARG A 380 -20.95 16.32 -6.82
N PRO A 381 -20.36 17.45 -6.48
CA PRO A 381 -19.02 17.50 -5.94
C PRO A 381 -18.99 16.75 -4.59
N THR A 382 -18.00 15.90 -4.41
CA THR A 382 -17.78 15.16 -3.14
C THR A 382 -16.62 15.81 -2.40
N ASP A 383 -16.89 16.51 -1.30
CA ASP A 383 -15.90 17.30 -0.55
C ASP A 383 -14.90 16.43 0.22
N SER A 384 -15.30 15.23 0.62
CA SER A 384 -14.50 14.31 1.43
C SER A 384 -13.86 13.23 0.56
N LEU A 385 -12.53 13.11 0.65
CA LEU A 385 -11.78 12.02 0.02
C LEU A 385 -12.28 10.65 0.50
N THR A 386 -12.57 10.51 1.78
CA THR A 386 -13.12 9.27 2.38
C THR A 386 -14.43 8.88 1.71
N ILE A 387 -15.39 9.81 1.59
CA ILE A 387 -16.68 9.56 0.93
C ILE A 387 -16.47 9.19 -0.53
N PHE A 388 -15.60 9.90 -1.24
CA PHE A 388 -15.27 9.61 -2.63
C PHE A 388 -14.75 8.17 -2.81
N LEU A 389 -13.77 7.76 -2.00
CA LEU A 389 -13.21 6.42 -2.07
C LEU A 389 -14.22 5.33 -1.68
N GLN A 390 -15.08 5.59 -0.70
CA GLN A 390 -16.16 4.67 -0.34
C GLN A 390 -17.19 4.52 -1.46
N GLN A 391 -17.60 5.62 -2.09
CA GLN A 391 -18.54 5.63 -3.21
C GLN A 391 -17.96 4.92 -4.44
N LEU A 392 -16.74 5.24 -4.83
CA LEU A 392 -16.03 4.59 -5.92
C LEU A 392 -15.85 3.08 -5.66
N GLY A 393 -15.46 2.72 -4.43
CA GLY A 393 -15.24 1.34 -4.01
C GLY A 393 -16.47 0.44 -4.13
N ARG A 394 -17.68 0.99 -4.21
CA ARG A 394 -18.92 0.20 -4.42
C ARG A 394 -18.95 -0.45 -5.80
N GLY A 395 -18.48 0.29 -6.81
CA GLY A 395 -18.42 -0.21 -8.18
C GLY A 395 -17.16 -0.99 -8.51
N LEU A 396 -16.15 -1.05 -7.63
CA LEU A 396 -14.89 -1.71 -7.94
C LEU A 396 -14.83 -3.20 -7.56
N ARG A 397 -15.91 -3.76 -7.04
CA ARG A 397 -15.95 -5.19 -6.71
C ARG A 397 -15.95 -6.05 -7.96
N LEU A 398 -15.22 -7.17 -7.88
CA LEU A 398 -15.22 -8.16 -8.95
C LEU A 398 -16.59 -8.82 -9.08
N SER A 399 -17.09 -8.93 -10.30
CA SER A 399 -18.33 -9.64 -10.64
C SER A 399 -18.17 -10.35 -11.98
N ALA A 400 -18.87 -11.49 -12.16
CA ALA A 400 -18.86 -12.22 -13.42
C ALA A 400 -19.46 -11.36 -14.55
N GLY A 401 -18.76 -11.26 -15.66
CA GLY A 401 -19.19 -10.47 -16.83
C GLY A 401 -18.94 -8.96 -16.72
N LYS A 402 -18.21 -8.51 -15.70
CA LYS A 402 -17.85 -7.12 -15.49
C LYS A 402 -16.36 -6.93 -15.75
N ASP A 403 -16.00 -6.33 -16.87
CA ASP A 403 -14.61 -6.13 -17.30
C ASP A 403 -14.00 -4.87 -16.65
N PHE A 404 -14.80 -3.81 -16.47
CA PHE A 404 -14.39 -2.54 -15.85
C PHE A 404 -15.58 -1.81 -15.25
N LEU A 405 -15.28 -0.83 -14.40
CA LEU A 405 -16.23 0.13 -13.86
C LEU A 405 -16.19 1.41 -14.68
N THR A 406 -17.30 1.86 -15.24
CA THR A 406 -17.43 3.19 -15.85
C THR A 406 -17.79 4.21 -14.80
N VAL A 407 -16.99 5.27 -14.69
CA VAL A 407 -17.23 6.38 -13.77
C VAL A 407 -17.46 7.65 -14.57
N LEU A 408 -18.65 8.25 -14.45
CA LEU A 408 -18.97 9.53 -15.03
C LEU A 408 -18.99 10.60 -13.92
N ASP A 409 -18.02 11.48 -13.95
CA ASP A 409 -17.88 12.58 -12.98
C ASP A 409 -18.17 13.92 -13.63
N PHE A 410 -19.29 14.54 -13.25
CA PHE A 410 -19.74 15.83 -13.78
C PHE A 410 -19.03 16.97 -13.06
N VAL A 411 -17.96 17.47 -13.68
CA VAL A 411 -17.03 18.46 -13.12
C VAL A 411 -17.51 19.87 -13.46
N ALA A 412 -18.07 20.55 -12.47
CA ALA A 412 -18.46 21.95 -12.53
C ALA A 412 -17.30 22.89 -12.13
N GLN A 413 -17.49 24.20 -12.32
CA GLN A 413 -16.59 25.18 -11.73
C GLN A 413 -16.83 25.27 -10.23
N VAL A 414 -15.89 24.69 -9.45
CA VAL A 414 -16.01 24.52 -8.00
C VAL A 414 -15.38 25.65 -7.21
N ASN A 415 -15.65 25.69 -5.90
CA ASN A 415 -15.00 26.60 -4.96
C ASN A 415 -13.48 26.37 -4.94
N LYS A 416 -12.69 27.43 -4.73
CA LYS A 416 -11.23 27.39 -4.67
C LYS A 416 -10.66 26.48 -3.57
N GLN A 417 -11.44 26.21 -2.52
CA GLN A 417 -11.07 25.34 -1.41
C GLN A 417 -11.34 23.85 -1.68
N TYR A 418 -12.03 23.53 -2.78
CA TYR A 418 -12.25 22.13 -3.18
C TYR A 418 -10.94 21.50 -3.63
N ASP A 419 -10.67 20.24 -3.20
CA ASP A 419 -9.37 19.58 -3.41
C ASP A 419 -9.46 18.47 -4.47
N PHE A 420 -9.26 18.83 -5.74
CA PHE A 420 -9.07 17.84 -6.80
C PHE A 420 -7.72 17.10 -6.70
N SER A 421 -6.70 17.75 -6.14
CA SER A 421 -5.34 17.17 -6.09
C SER A 421 -5.32 15.87 -5.28
N SER A 422 -5.85 15.90 -4.06
CA SER A 422 -5.93 14.71 -3.20
C SER A 422 -6.79 13.60 -3.82
N ARG A 423 -7.89 13.97 -4.49
CA ARG A 423 -8.78 13.03 -5.16
C ARG A 423 -8.07 12.26 -6.27
N PHE A 424 -7.44 12.93 -7.22
CA PHE A 424 -6.72 12.26 -8.31
C PHE A 424 -5.44 11.57 -7.85
N ARG A 425 -4.74 12.13 -6.86
CA ARG A 425 -3.59 11.50 -6.24
C ARG A 425 -3.92 10.15 -5.61
N SER A 426 -5.12 10.02 -5.03
CA SER A 426 -5.58 8.76 -4.42
C SER A 426 -5.83 7.63 -5.43
N LEU A 427 -5.93 7.95 -6.73
CA LEU A 427 -6.10 6.99 -7.81
C LEU A 427 -4.79 6.57 -8.48
N CYS A 428 -3.68 7.27 -8.21
CA CYS A 428 -2.37 7.00 -8.81
C CYS A 428 -1.56 6.02 -7.95
N LEU A 429 -0.84 5.09 -8.61
CA LEU A 429 0.06 4.13 -7.95
C LEU A 429 1.25 4.82 -7.25
N ARG A 430 1.75 5.88 -7.86
CA ARG A 430 2.96 6.58 -7.38
C ARG A 430 2.61 8.01 -6.99
N LYS A 431 3.05 8.39 -5.79
CA LYS A 431 2.80 9.73 -5.22
C LYS A 431 3.92 10.74 -5.53
N ASP A 432 4.97 10.28 -6.15
CA ASP A 432 6.23 11.00 -6.38
C ASP A 432 6.23 11.92 -7.60
N ARG A 433 5.19 11.88 -8.45
CA ARG A 433 5.02 12.80 -9.57
C ARG A 433 3.98 13.86 -9.29
N SER A 434 4.19 15.03 -9.89
CA SER A 434 3.24 16.14 -9.81
C SER A 434 1.88 15.71 -10.39
N ILE A 435 0.82 15.86 -9.60
CA ILE A 435 -0.54 15.60 -10.07
C ILE A 435 -0.93 16.54 -11.20
N GLU A 436 -0.41 17.76 -11.22
CA GLU A 436 -0.57 18.72 -12.30
C GLU A 436 -0.02 18.17 -13.62
N GLU A 437 1.20 17.60 -13.59
CA GLU A 437 1.80 16.96 -14.75
C GLU A 437 0.97 15.76 -15.22
N GLN A 438 0.45 14.95 -14.30
CA GLN A 438 -0.44 13.83 -14.63
C GLN A 438 -1.73 14.30 -15.30
N VAL A 439 -2.37 15.34 -14.78
CA VAL A 439 -3.58 15.92 -15.39
C VAL A 439 -3.24 16.56 -16.75
N ALA A 440 -2.11 17.25 -16.87
CA ALA A 440 -1.72 17.93 -18.11
C ALA A 440 -1.37 16.95 -19.25
N ASN A 441 -0.67 15.85 -18.94
CA ASN A 441 -0.10 14.92 -19.94
C ASN A 441 -0.90 13.62 -20.11
N GLY A 442 -2.04 13.48 -19.43
CA GLY A 442 -2.74 12.21 -19.28
C GLY A 442 -2.09 11.34 -18.20
N PHE A 443 -2.88 10.60 -17.46
CA PHE A 443 -2.44 9.80 -16.32
C PHE A 443 -1.63 8.59 -16.78
N THR A 444 -0.31 8.65 -16.63
CA THR A 444 0.62 7.57 -17.06
C THR A 444 0.93 6.57 -15.94
N LEU A 445 0.51 6.85 -14.70
CA LEU A 445 0.85 6.08 -13.50
C LEU A 445 -0.39 5.51 -12.79
N LEU A 446 -1.39 5.12 -13.58
CA LEU A 446 -2.57 4.44 -13.06
C LEU A 446 -2.32 2.94 -12.90
N PRO A 447 -3.11 2.26 -12.04
CA PRO A 447 -3.13 0.81 -11.97
C PRO A 447 -3.49 0.16 -13.31
N HIS A 448 -3.07 -1.09 -13.51
CA HIS A 448 -3.34 -1.83 -14.73
C HIS A 448 -4.83 -1.85 -15.10
N GLY A 449 -5.13 -1.61 -16.39
CA GLY A 449 -6.51 -1.57 -16.89
C GLY A 449 -7.31 -0.32 -16.55
N CYS A 450 -6.78 0.57 -15.70
CA CYS A 450 -7.44 1.82 -15.33
C CYS A 450 -7.11 2.94 -16.32
N SER A 451 -8.09 3.82 -16.55
CA SER A 451 -7.92 5.02 -17.39
C SER A 451 -8.67 6.21 -16.80
N ILE A 452 -8.13 7.42 -17.03
CA ILE A 452 -8.79 8.68 -16.72
C ILE A 452 -8.79 9.53 -17.99
N TYR A 453 -9.97 9.87 -18.45
CA TYR A 453 -10.20 10.79 -19.55
C TYR A 453 -10.82 12.07 -19.03
N MET A 454 -10.42 13.24 -19.55
CA MET A 454 -10.93 14.53 -19.16
C MET A 454 -11.33 15.35 -20.39
N GLU A 455 -12.57 15.82 -20.45
CA GLU A 455 -12.97 16.81 -21.42
C GLU A 455 -12.17 18.12 -21.24
N SER A 456 -11.93 18.85 -22.32
CA SER A 456 -11.02 20.02 -22.31
C SER A 456 -11.37 21.09 -21.25
N LYS A 457 -12.65 21.41 -21.06
CA LYS A 457 -13.09 22.38 -20.06
C LYS A 457 -12.99 21.83 -18.65
N ALA A 458 -13.41 20.57 -18.42
CA ALA A 458 -13.27 19.88 -17.14
C ALA A 458 -11.79 19.86 -16.73
N LYS A 459 -10.89 19.50 -17.64
CA LYS A 459 -9.44 19.54 -17.45
C LYS A 459 -8.96 20.93 -17.03
N SER A 460 -9.46 22.00 -17.68
CA SER A 460 -9.11 23.37 -17.34
C SER A 460 -9.59 23.76 -15.94
N TYR A 461 -10.80 23.36 -15.54
CA TYR A 461 -11.33 23.62 -14.19
C TYR A 461 -10.48 22.93 -13.13
N ILE A 462 -10.11 21.66 -13.37
CA ILE A 462 -9.26 20.87 -12.47
C ILE A 462 -7.87 21.48 -12.38
N LEU A 463 -7.21 21.82 -13.50
CA LEU A 463 -5.88 22.43 -13.50
C LEU A 463 -5.88 23.77 -12.77
N ASN A 464 -6.84 24.63 -13.02
CA ASN A 464 -6.95 25.94 -12.33
C ASN A 464 -7.10 25.79 -10.81
N ASN A 465 -7.85 24.77 -10.37
CA ASN A 465 -7.97 24.45 -8.96
C ASN A 465 -6.65 23.91 -8.40
N ILE A 466 -5.99 22.96 -9.07
CA ILE A 466 -4.72 22.38 -8.68
C ILE A 466 -3.61 23.43 -8.64
N HIS A 467 -3.52 24.33 -9.62
CA HIS A 467 -2.53 25.43 -9.65
C HIS A 467 -2.55 26.29 -8.39
N SER A 468 -3.73 26.49 -7.82
CA SER A 468 -3.87 27.20 -6.55
C SER A 468 -3.39 26.38 -5.35
N ALA A 469 -3.17 25.08 -5.53
CA ALA A 469 -2.93 24.11 -4.48
C ALA A 469 -1.58 23.33 -4.57
N ILE A 470 -0.65 23.70 -5.50
CA ILE A 470 0.59 22.89 -5.75
C ILE A 470 1.49 22.83 -4.53
N TYR A 471 1.85 21.57 -4.14
CA TYR A 471 2.87 21.26 -3.15
C TYR A 471 4.27 21.48 -3.73
N ASN A 472 4.90 22.60 -3.38
CA ASN A 472 6.31 22.87 -3.59
C ASN A 472 6.99 23.18 -2.24
N THR A 473 8.30 23.37 -2.24
CA THR A 473 9.04 23.73 -1.01
C THR A 473 8.40 24.92 -0.28
N ARG A 474 7.83 25.89 -1.01
CA ARG A 474 7.14 27.05 -0.42
C ARG A 474 5.87 26.64 0.34
N ARG A 475 5.13 25.65 -0.14
CA ARG A 475 3.92 25.14 0.53
C ARG A 475 4.30 24.32 1.77
N LEU A 476 5.34 23.47 1.70
CA LEU A 476 5.85 22.78 2.89
C LEU A 476 6.26 23.77 3.98
N ILE A 477 6.96 24.85 3.61
CA ILE A 477 7.32 25.93 4.52
C ILE A 477 6.08 26.60 5.11
N LYS A 478 5.09 26.94 4.27
CA LYS A 478 3.84 27.57 4.72
C LYS A 478 3.03 26.67 5.65
N GLU A 479 3.03 25.38 5.38
CA GLU A 479 2.38 24.39 6.22
C GLU A 479 3.10 24.27 7.57
N LEU A 480 4.43 24.24 7.58
CA LEU A 480 5.24 24.30 8.80
C LEU A 480 4.99 25.57 9.62
N MET A 481 4.81 26.72 8.97
CA MET A 481 4.48 27.98 9.65
C MET A 481 3.17 27.91 10.42
N ALA A 482 2.19 27.13 9.95
CA ALA A 482 0.86 27.01 10.55
C ALA A 482 0.84 26.19 11.86
N TYR A 483 1.89 25.46 12.17
CA TYR A 483 1.97 24.74 13.45
C TYR A 483 2.29 25.70 14.59
N ASP A 484 1.59 25.60 15.70
CA ASP A 484 1.90 26.37 16.93
C ASP A 484 3.21 25.89 17.58
N THR A 485 3.43 24.57 17.60
CA THR A 485 4.64 23.92 18.08
C THR A 485 5.39 23.27 16.94
N VAL A 486 6.72 23.19 17.01
CA VAL A 486 7.52 22.56 15.96
C VAL A 486 7.19 21.06 15.90
N PRO A 487 6.63 20.54 14.79
CA PRO A 487 6.34 19.12 14.67
C PRO A 487 7.64 18.32 14.52
N THR A 488 7.65 17.04 14.92
CA THR A 488 8.71 16.11 14.53
C THR A 488 8.63 15.81 13.05
N LEU A 489 9.69 15.26 12.46
CA LEU A 489 9.71 14.82 11.06
C LEU A 489 8.57 13.82 10.79
N ALA A 490 8.39 12.83 11.67
CA ALA A 490 7.34 11.84 11.57
C ALA A 490 5.94 12.48 11.55
N GLN A 491 5.64 13.35 12.51
CA GLN A 491 4.36 14.05 12.58
C GLN A 491 4.09 14.90 11.33
N PHE A 492 5.10 15.58 10.82
CA PHE A 492 4.93 16.40 9.62
C PHE A 492 4.68 15.56 8.37
N VAL A 493 5.43 14.47 8.18
CA VAL A 493 5.25 13.54 7.05
C VAL A 493 3.87 12.91 7.09
N GLU A 494 3.43 12.46 8.27
CA GLU A 494 2.13 11.84 8.46
C GLU A 494 0.98 12.81 8.18
N ASN A 495 1.01 14.01 8.77
CA ASN A 495 -0.02 15.02 8.59
C ASN A 495 -0.09 15.56 7.15
N SER A 496 1.06 15.73 6.49
CA SER A 496 1.10 16.18 5.10
C SER A 496 0.74 15.09 4.10
N GLY A 497 0.76 13.81 4.51
CA GLY A 497 0.54 12.65 3.65
C GLY A 497 1.57 12.53 2.52
N GLN A 498 2.74 13.18 2.65
CA GLN A 498 3.80 13.17 1.64
C GLN A 498 4.82 12.07 1.93
N ASP A 499 5.57 11.66 0.91
CA ASP A 499 6.73 10.79 1.08
C ASP A 499 7.88 11.57 1.73
N VAL A 500 8.54 10.98 2.71
CA VAL A 500 9.68 11.62 3.41
C VAL A 500 10.78 12.08 2.46
N ARG A 501 10.99 11.36 1.34
CA ARG A 501 11.96 11.69 0.31
C ARG A 501 11.70 13.04 -0.37
N LEU A 502 10.45 13.55 -0.33
CA LEU A 502 10.12 14.87 -0.87
C LEU A 502 10.76 15.99 -0.06
N ILE A 503 10.94 15.80 1.24
CA ILE A 503 11.62 16.75 2.13
C ILE A 503 13.09 16.90 1.72
N TYR A 504 13.70 15.79 1.30
CA TYR A 504 15.12 15.71 0.91
C TYR A 504 15.38 15.90 -0.60
N LYS A 505 14.39 16.42 -1.32
CA LYS A 505 14.55 16.65 -2.76
C LYS A 505 15.47 17.86 -3.05
N GLY A 506 16.44 17.66 -3.93
CA GLY A 506 17.41 18.69 -4.29
C GLY A 506 18.42 18.99 -3.17
N ASN A 507 18.51 20.25 -2.75
CA ASN A 507 19.41 20.68 -1.66
C ASN A 507 18.65 20.91 -0.34
N ASN A 508 17.39 20.46 -0.22
CA ASN A 508 16.59 20.61 1.00
C ASN A 508 16.90 19.51 2.00
N CYS A 509 16.77 19.82 3.27
CA CYS A 509 16.68 18.89 4.38
C CYS A 509 15.63 19.38 5.36
N TRP A 510 15.24 18.57 6.33
CA TRP A 510 14.20 18.93 7.30
C TRP A 510 14.53 20.20 8.08
N THR A 511 15.79 20.33 8.51
CA THR A 511 16.26 21.51 9.23
C THR A 511 16.23 22.78 8.38
N THR A 512 16.56 22.71 7.07
CA THR A 512 16.45 23.86 6.17
C THR A 512 15.00 24.32 5.99
N LEU A 513 14.04 23.38 5.93
CA LEU A 513 12.62 23.71 5.87
C LEU A 513 12.13 24.35 7.18
N LYS A 514 12.55 23.80 8.34
CA LYS A 514 12.25 24.40 9.67
C LYS A 514 12.82 25.80 9.78
N SER A 515 14.05 26.02 9.36
CA SER A 515 14.69 27.34 9.38
C SER A 515 13.96 28.35 8.49
N ALA A 516 13.62 27.96 7.26
CA ALA A 516 12.86 28.80 6.33
C ALA A 516 11.43 29.11 6.83
N ALA A 517 10.85 28.24 7.67
CA ALA A 517 9.57 28.46 8.34
C ALA A 517 9.69 29.27 9.65
N GLY A 518 10.89 29.69 10.03
CA GLY A 518 11.12 30.41 11.30
C GLY A 518 10.98 29.56 12.55
N LYS A 519 11.09 28.23 12.43
CA LYS A 519 10.90 27.25 13.49
C LYS A 519 12.20 26.79 14.17
N CYS A 520 13.35 27.09 13.59
CA CYS A 520 14.65 26.90 14.21
C CYS A 520 15.64 27.95 13.74
N GLN A 521 16.80 28.05 14.41
CA GLN A 521 17.89 28.93 14.01
C GLN A 521 18.47 28.50 12.65
N PRO A 522 18.97 29.45 11.84
CA PRO A 522 19.71 29.12 10.61
C PRO A 522 20.93 28.26 10.92
N ILE A 523 21.24 27.33 9.99
CA ILE A 523 22.45 26.51 10.08
C ILE A 523 23.63 27.35 9.60
N GLU A 524 24.78 27.20 10.23
CA GLU A 524 26.04 27.75 9.71
C GLU A 524 26.39 27.09 8.37
N HIS A 525 26.57 27.91 7.33
CA HIS A 525 26.91 27.46 5.98
C HIS A 525 28.45 27.36 5.85
N ASP A 526 28.98 26.25 6.33
CA ASP A 526 30.35 25.84 5.99
C ASP A 526 30.36 24.60 5.07
N ALA A 527 31.54 24.26 4.56
CA ALA A 527 31.67 23.16 3.58
C ALA A 527 31.24 21.79 4.14
N ILE A 528 31.39 21.55 5.45
CA ILE A 528 31.01 20.30 6.10
C ILE A 528 29.50 20.28 6.33
N GLY A 529 28.94 21.35 6.89
CA GLY A 529 27.48 21.47 7.11
C GLY A 529 26.70 21.35 5.82
N GLU A 530 27.15 21.96 4.71
CA GLU A 530 26.50 21.79 3.40
C GLU A 530 26.53 20.34 2.89
N ARG A 531 27.64 19.61 3.13
CA ARG A 531 27.71 18.19 2.78
C ARG A 531 26.75 17.35 3.61
N LEU A 532 26.70 17.59 4.91
CA LEU A 532 25.76 16.89 5.81
C LEU A 532 24.31 17.14 5.40
N MET A 533 23.92 18.41 5.13
CA MET A 533 22.58 18.73 4.66
C MET A 533 22.17 17.95 3.40
N LYS A 534 23.08 17.81 2.43
CA LYS A 534 22.85 17.02 1.21
C LYS A 534 22.90 15.52 1.47
N GLY A 535 23.76 15.09 2.40
CA GLY A 535 24.04 13.69 2.69
C GLY A 535 22.93 12.99 3.46
N ILE A 536 22.21 13.69 4.34
CA ILE A 536 21.11 13.10 5.15
C ILE A 536 20.07 12.46 4.25
N GLY A 537 19.74 13.05 3.11
CA GLY A 537 18.78 12.49 2.17
C GLY A 537 19.16 11.10 1.62
N ASN A 538 20.46 10.76 1.61
CA ASN A 538 20.92 9.44 1.18
C ASN A 538 20.62 8.32 2.21
N LEU A 539 20.18 8.67 3.41
CA LEU A 539 19.77 7.69 4.44
C LEU A 539 18.32 7.23 4.26
N THR A 540 17.52 7.90 3.44
CA THR A 540 16.07 7.68 3.34
C THR A 540 15.66 6.29 2.83
N HIS A 541 16.57 5.50 2.26
CA HIS A 541 16.30 4.16 1.74
C HIS A 541 16.58 3.04 2.74
N ILE A 542 17.19 3.33 3.87
CA ILE A 542 17.68 2.31 4.82
C ILE A 542 16.50 1.60 5.47
N ASN A 543 16.48 0.26 5.36
CA ASN A 543 15.55 -0.62 6.05
C ASN A 543 16.28 -1.75 6.81
N SER A 544 17.62 -1.82 6.75
CA SER A 544 18.41 -2.76 7.53
C SER A 544 18.30 -2.42 9.01
N VAL A 545 17.69 -3.32 9.80
CA VAL A 545 17.48 -3.11 11.24
C VAL A 545 18.82 -3.00 11.96
N ALA A 546 19.81 -3.81 11.57
CA ALA A 546 21.15 -3.75 12.14
C ALA A 546 21.83 -2.38 11.88
N PHE A 547 21.72 -1.86 10.65
CA PHE A 547 22.30 -0.58 10.31
C PHE A 547 21.57 0.61 10.98
N LEU A 548 20.22 0.58 11.04
CA LEU A 548 19.42 1.58 11.75
C LEU A 548 19.79 1.61 13.25
N ARG A 549 19.92 0.45 13.89
CA ARG A 549 20.35 0.35 15.30
C ARG A 549 21.78 0.87 15.51
N PHE A 550 22.69 0.60 14.58
CA PHE A 550 24.03 1.15 14.62
C PHE A 550 24.00 2.68 14.60
N ILE A 551 23.29 3.30 13.66
CA ILE A 551 23.21 4.76 13.53
C ILE A 551 22.58 5.37 14.79
N LYS A 552 21.50 4.76 15.30
CA LYS A 552 20.83 5.22 16.53
C LYS A 552 21.77 5.20 17.74
N ARG A 553 22.52 4.10 17.93
CA ARG A 553 23.51 3.97 18.99
C ARG A 553 24.66 5.00 18.81
N PHE A 554 25.17 5.16 17.59
CA PHE A 554 26.21 6.11 17.24
C PHE A 554 25.79 7.55 17.58
N ILE A 555 24.59 7.98 17.21
CA ILE A 555 24.06 9.32 17.53
C ILE A 555 23.88 9.51 19.05
N ALA A 556 23.35 8.50 19.75
CA ALA A 556 23.14 8.53 21.20
C ALA A 556 24.45 8.67 21.97
N ASN A 557 25.55 8.06 21.48
CA ASN A 557 26.88 8.13 22.07
C ASN A 557 27.67 9.40 21.68
N GLY A 558 27.01 10.47 21.21
CA GLY A 558 27.69 11.72 20.84
C GLY A 558 28.55 11.58 19.59
N CYS A 559 28.08 10.77 18.63
CA CYS A 559 28.74 10.49 17.36
C CYS A 559 30.15 9.84 17.54
N LYS A 560 30.31 9.09 18.63
CA LYS A 560 31.49 8.26 18.91
C LYS A 560 31.14 6.79 18.77
N LEU A 561 32.08 6.02 18.27
CA LEU A 561 31.98 4.56 18.35
C LEU A 561 32.51 4.11 19.71
N ASP A 562 31.82 3.10 20.27
CA ASP A 562 32.26 2.55 21.58
C ASP A 562 33.65 1.93 21.43
N ASP A 563 34.59 2.41 22.21
CA ASP A 563 35.88 1.77 22.45
C ASP A 563 35.61 0.55 23.38
N THR A 564 35.05 -0.50 22.84
CA THR A 564 34.88 -1.77 23.58
C THR A 564 36.12 -2.60 23.37
N ASP A 565 36.91 -2.72 24.46
CA ASP A 565 38.04 -3.62 24.66
C ASP A 565 39.23 -3.57 23.66
N ASP A 566 40.40 -3.99 24.15
CA ASP A 566 41.69 -4.09 23.44
C ASP A 566 41.70 -4.88 22.10
N THR A 567 40.52 -5.29 21.59
CA THR A 567 40.35 -6.04 20.33
C THR A 567 39.76 -5.21 19.17
N GLY A 568 39.44 -3.91 19.35
CA GLY A 568 38.96 -3.01 18.30
C GLY A 568 37.44 -3.07 18.04
N VAL A 569 36.95 -2.02 17.35
CA VAL A 569 35.56 -1.90 16.88
C VAL A 569 35.14 -3.16 16.13
N SER A 570 33.91 -3.66 16.36
CA SER A 570 33.41 -4.85 15.66
C SER A 570 33.56 -4.70 14.14
N ASN A 571 33.83 -5.81 13.43
CA ASN A 571 34.00 -5.77 11.96
C ASN A 571 32.72 -5.23 11.27
N ALA A 572 31.54 -5.47 11.83
CA ALA A 572 30.27 -4.95 11.35
C ALA A 572 30.17 -3.42 11.59
N ASP A 573 30.48 -2.95 12.79
CA ASP A 573 30.38 -1.52 13.13
C ASP A 573 31.34 -0.68 12.28
N ASN A 574 32.55 -1.18 11.98
CA ASN A 574 33.50 -0.51 11.07
C ASN A 574 32.93 -0.41 9.65
N ARG A 575 32.28 -1.47 9.15
CA ARG A 575 31.61 -1.45 7.82
C ARG A 575 30.44 -0.49 7.79
N PHE A 576 29.61 -0.48 8.84
CA PHE A 576 28.52 0.47 8.99
C PHE A 576 29.01 1.92 9.10
N ALA A 577 30.13 2.15 9.77
CA ALA A 577 30.74 3.48 9.82
C ALA A 577 31.18 3.95 8.43
N ILE A 578 31.77 3.07 7.60
CA ILE A 578 32.11 3.38 6.20
C ILE A 578 30.86 3.69 5.38
N MET A 579 29.78 2.91 5.55
CA MET A 579 28.51 3.16 4.86
C MET A 579 27.93 4.52 5.26
N LEU A 580 27.84 4.82 6.54
CA LEU A 580 27.34 6.10 7.06
C LEU A 580 28.20 7.28 6.59
N TYR A 581 29.53 7.13 6.64
CA TYR A 581 30.45 8.15 6.17
C TYR A 581 30.19 8.53 4.71
N TYR A 582 30.10 7.54 3.80
CA TYR A 582 29.86 7.83 2.39
C TYR A 582 28.43 8.31 2.10
N ALA A 583 27.43 7.90 2.88
CA ALA A 583 26.10 8.46 2.79
C ALA A 583 26.10 9.97 3.09
N LEU A 584 26.79 10.38 4.17
CA LEU A 584 26.82 11.77 4.62
C LEU A 584 27.80 12.66 3.84
N PHE A 585 29.03 12.21 3.60
CA PHE A 585 30.10 13.05 3.07
C PHE A 585 30.37 12.88 1.57
N GLN A 586 30.02 11.72 0.98
CA GLN A 586 30.08 11.40 -0.46
C GLN A 586 31.46 11.60 -1.13
N GLU A 587 32.53 11.65 -0.35
CA GLU A 587 33.90 11.87 -0.85
C GLU A 587 34.92 11.07 -0.02
N LYS A 588 36.14 10.84 -0.53
CA LYS A 588 37.21 10.17 0.18
C LYS A 588 37.72 11.05 1.32
N ILE A 589 38.16 10.43 2.43
CA ILE A 589 38.69 11.18 3.59
C ILE A 589 39.91 12.04 3.22
N SER A 590 40.83 11.50 2.42
CA SER A 590 42.02 12.22 1.96
C SER A 590 41.72 13.55 1.24
N LYS A 591 40.58 13.66 0.56
CA LYS A 591 40.16 14.91 -0.10
C LYS A 591 39.49 15.90 0.85
N LEU A 592 38.96 15.42 1.98
CA LEU A 592 38.31 16.28 2.98
C LEU A 592 39.26 16.68 4.13
N GLY A 593 40.50 16.15 4.13
CA GLY A 593 41.54 16.48 5.10
C GLY A 593 41.28 15.85 6.49
N PHE A 594 40.57 14.73 6.57
CA PHE A 594 40.42 13.98 7.81
C PHE A 594 41.45 12.86 7.92
N ASP A 595 41.92 12.59 9.11
CA ASP A 595 42.86 11.48 9.38
C ASP A 595 42.21 10.11 9.26
N ASN A 596 40.94 10.00 9.63
CA ASN A 596 40.16 8.77 9.54
C ASN A 596 38.66 9.06 9.50
N ILE A 597 37.84 8.01 9.21
CA ILE A 597 36.37 8.14 9.12
C ILE A 597 35.72 8.51 10.45
N TYR A 598 36.31 8.11 11.57
CA TYR A 598 35.75 8.36 12.89
C TYR A 598 35.85 9.83 13.25
N GLU A 599 36.98 10.49 12.89
CA GLU A 599 37.13 11.94 13.00
C GLU A 599 36.07 12.67 12.18
N ALA A 600 35.88 12.25 10.93
CA ALA A 600 34.90 12.86 10.04
C ALA A 600 33.46 12.69 10.59
N LEU A 601 33.11 11.49 11.04
CA LEU A 601 31.78 11.21 11.60
C LEU A 601 31.55 11.97 12.92
N TYR A 602 32.58 12.12 13.75
CA TYR A 602 32.49 12.91 14.98
C TYR A 602 32.16 14.39 14.73
N LYS A 603 32.50 14.93 13.52
CA LYS A 603 32.11 16.31 13.14
C LYS A 603 30.61 16.52 13.11
N VAL A 604 29.79 15.46 12.97
CA VAL A 604 28.34 15.54 13.03
C VAL A 604 27.87 16.12 14.37
N ASP A 605 28.60 15.85 15.46
CA ASP A 605 28.28 16.36 16.81
C ASP A 605 28.39 17.90 16.89
N ASN A 606 29.18 18.53 16.01
CA ASN A 606 29.29 19.99 15.93
C ASN A 606 28.05 20.66 15.31
N TYR A 607 27.12 19.88 14.72
CA TYR A 607 25.89 20.35 14.07
C TYR A 607 24.65 19.79 14.76
N PRO A 608 24.30 20.30 15.97
CA PRO A 608 23.26 19.70 16.80
C PRO A 608 21.88 19.60 16.13
N LEU A 609 21.52 20.56 15.26
CA LEU A 609 20.27 20.52 14.51
C LEU A 609 20.25 19.42 13.44
N LEU A 610 21.37 19.19 12.73
CA LEU A 610 21.50 18.12 11.74
C LEU A 610 21.62 16.76 12.42
N LYS A 611 22.30 16.68 13.56
CA LYS A 611 22.37 15.48 14.40
C LYS A 611 20.96 15.07 14.86
N GLN A 612 20.16 16.03 15.36
CA GLN A 612 18.77 15.80 15.72
C GLN A 612 17.95 15.33 14.51
N GLU A 613 18.14 15.95 13.34
CA GLU A 613 17.46 15.55 12.12
C GLU A 613 17.77 14.11 11.72
N ILE A 614 19.05 13.70 11.81
CA ILE A 614 19.44 12.30 11.54
C ILE A 614 18.72 11.37 12.52
N ALA A 615 18.67 11.72 13.83
CA ALA A 615 17.96 10.93 14.81
C ALA A 615 16.47 10.79 14.48
N GLU A 616 15.78 11.90 14.18
CA GLU A 616 14.36 11.92 13.78
C GLU A 616 14.11 11.08 12.50
N LEU A 617 15.01 11.15 11.52
CA LEU A 617 14.91 10.36 10.29
C LEU A 617 15.09 8.87 10.56
N ILE A 618 16.09 8.49 11.36
CA ILE A 618 16.36 7.08 11.69
C ILE A 618 15.22 6.50 12.53
N ASP A 619 14.66 7.26 13.47
CA ASP A 619 13.48 6.86 14.23
C ASP A 619 12.28 6.66 13.28
N TYR A 620 12.03 7.61 12.36
CA TYR A 620 10.99 7.51 11.35
C TYR A 620 11.16 6.25 10.47
N LEU A 621 12.37 5.99 9.95
CA LEU A 621 12.64 4.82 9.12
C LEU A 621 12.46 3.51 9.89
N HIS A 622 12.92 3.44 11.13
CA HIS A 622 12.76 2.26 11.99
C HIS A 622 11.28 1.99 12.30
N GLU A 623 10.51 3.03 12.57
CA GLU A 623 9.07 2.93 12.84
C GLU A 623 8.24 2.57 11.60
N ASN A 624 8.73 2.84 10.38
CA ASN A 624 8.03 2.59 9.12
C ASN A 624 8.61 1.45 8.29
N LEU A 625 9.28 0.48 8.94
CA LEU A 625 9.79 -0.72 8.27
C LEU A 625 8.65 -1.51 7.62
N GLU A 626 8.77 -1.75 6.32
CA GLU A 626 7.79 -2.54 5.55
C GLU A 626 8.00 -4.04 5.70
N PHE A 627 9.25 -4.46 5.87
CA PHE A 627 9.66 -5.86 5.90
C PHE A 627 10.64 -6.09 7.04
N LYS A 628 10.54 -7.26 7.64
CA LYS A 628 11.54 -7.72 8.60
C LYS A 628 12.79 -8.19 7.85
N THR A 629 13.95 -7.71 8.28
CA THR A 629 15.25 -8.15 7.76
C THR A 629 15.82 -9.25 8.65
N TYR A 630 16.66 -10.11 8.09
CA TYR A 630 17.25 -11.25 8.80
C TYR A 630 18.75 -11.33 8.53
N PRO A 631 19.59 -11.58 9.56
CA PRO A 631 21.03 -11.78 9.35
C PRO A 631 21.29 -12.93 8.37
N MET A 632 22.22 -12.73 7.44
CA MET A 632 22.51 -13.73 6.38
C MET A 632 23.30 -14.96 6.85
N GLY A 633 23.85 -14.97 8.05
CA GLY A 633 24.51 -16.12 8.63
C GLY A 633 25.95 -16.36 8.17
N ALA A 634 26.52 -17.50 8.56
CA ALA A 634 27.94 -17.80 8.46
C ALA A 634 28.51 -17.77 7.04
N GLY A 635 29.66 -17.16 6.88
CA GLY A 635 30.40 -17.06 5.60
C GLY A 635 29.96 -15.91 4.68
N LEU A 636 29.04 -15.05 5.14
CA LEU A 636 28.70 -13.76 4.53
C LEU A 636 29.09 -12.62 5.48
N PRO A 637 29.22 -11.39 4.98
CA PRO A 637 29.58 -10.27 5.82
C PRO A 637 28.64 -10.09 7.01
N GLU A 638 29.18 -9.92 8.18
CA GLU A 638 28.42 -9.47 9.34
C GLU A 638 27.79 -8.09 9.03
N GLY A 639 26.53 -7.91 9.38
CA GLY A 639 25.76 -6.71 9.04
C GLY A 639 25.02 -6.78 7.70
N LEU A 640 25.25 -7.79 6.87
CA LEU A 640 24.42 -8.05 5.69
C LEU A 640 23.14 -8.77 6.10
N GLU A 641 22.00 -8.21 5.72
CA GLU A 641 20.69 -8.77 6.05
C GLU A 641 19.90 -9.15 4.79
N LEU A 642 19.24 -10.28 4.84
CA LEU A 642 18.24 -10.70 3.88
C LEU A 642 17.10 -9.67 3.88
N TYR A 643 16.61 -9.27 2.72
CA TYR A 643 15.63 -8.21 2.47
C TYR A 643 16.10 -6.80 2.87
N GLY A 644 17.33 -6.65 3.32
CA GLY A 644 17.95 -5.34 3.52
C GLY A 644 18.09 -4.58 2.20
N CYS A 645 17.84 -3.28 2.25
CA CYS A 645 17.91 -2.36 1.12
C CYS A 645 19.25 -1.62 1.13
N TYR A 646 20.02 -1.76 0.06
CA TYR A 646 21.39 -1.26 -0.01
C TYR A 646 21.68 -0.59 -1.36
N THR A 647 22.46 0.45 -1.34
CA THR A 647 23.17 0.91 -2.53
C THR A 647 24.32 -0.05 -2.90
N ARG A 648 24.82 -0.01 -4.13
CA ARG A 648 26.01 -0.81 -4.49
C ARG A 648 27.22 -0.46 -3.64
N GLU A 649 27.43 0.83 -3.35
CA GLU A 649 28.54 1.30 -2.53
C GLU A 649 28.47 0.70 -1.11
N GLU A 650 27.29 0.63 -0.53
CA GLU A 650 27.06 0.00 0.78
C GLU A 650 27.35 -1.51 0.75
N VAL A 651 26.90 -2.23 -0.29
CA VAL A 651 27.24 -3.63 -0.47
C VAL A 651 28.76 -3.79 -0.56
N PHE A 652 29.46 -2.96 -1.33
CA PHE A 652 30.92 -3.02 -1.42
C PHE A 652 31.62 -2.69 -0.09
N ALA A 653 31.05 -1.82 0.72
CA ALA A 653 31.57 -1.55 2.08
C ALA A 653 31.38 -2.79 2.97
N LEU A 654 30.24 -3.43 2.96
CA LEU A 654 30.00 -4.68 3.71
C LEU A 654 30.99 -5.78 3.33
N PHE A 655 31.36 -5.91 2.05
CA PHE A 655 32.36 -6.86 1.58
C PHE A 655 33.81 -6.37 1.68
N GLY A 656 34.05 -5.21 2.33
CA GLY A 656 35.38 -4.65 2.51
C GLY A 656 36.07 -4.18 1.23
N ARG A 657 35.31 -3.99 0.14
CA ARG A 657 35.82 -3.49 -1.16
C ARG A 657 35.83 -1.96 -1.22
N GLN A 658 35.00 -1.32 -0.47
CA GLN A 658 34.99 0.11 -0.23
C GLN A 658 35.58 0.42 1.14
N THR A 659 36.53 1.32 1.17
CA THR A 659 37.24 1.76 2.40
C THR A 659 37.22 3.29 2.46
N ALA A 660 37.73 3.86 3.52
CA ALA A 660 37.82 5.31 3.71
C ALA A 660 38.44 6.07 2.52
N ASP A 661 39.51 5.54 1.91
CA ASP A 661 40.21 6.12 0.77
C ASP A 661 39.92 5.45 -0.58
N LYS A 662 39.18 4.35 -0.60
CA LYS A 662 38.84 3.66 -1.83
C LYS A 662 37.31 3.68 -2.03
N ARG A 663 36.83 4.63 -2.81
CA ARG A 663 35.41 4.70 -3.18
C ARG A 663 35.13 3.90 -4.45
N MET A 664 34.18 2.96 -4.39
CA MET A 664 33.79 2.12 -5.51
C MET A 664 32.67 2.78 -6.33
N GLN A 665 33.01 3.85 -7.05
CA GLN A 665 32.06 4.53 -7.95
C GLN A 665 32.11 3.98 -9.37
N GLY A 666 30.99 4.10 -10.10
CA GLY A 666 30.95 3.85 -11.53
C GLY A 666 31.00 2.37 -11.97
N VAL A 667 30.91 1.43 -11.04
CA VAL A 667 30.81 0.01 -11.38
C VAL A 667 29.45 -0.24 -12.06
N ALA A 668 29.46 -0.24 -13.39
CA ALA A 668 28.26 -0.42 -14.20
C ALA A 668 27.85 -1.89 -14.36
N ALA A 669 28.78 -2.85 -14.13
CA ALA A 669 28.54 -4.27 -14.33
C ALA A 669 27.44 -4.80 -13.41
N GLY A 670 26.51 -5.60 -13.95
CA GLY A 670 25.47 -6.28 -13.17
C GLY A 670 26.00 -7.45 -12.33
N VAL A 671 27.24 -7.88 -12.58
CA VAL A 671 27.92 -8.97 -11.89
C VAL A 671 29.26 -8.50 -11.35
N PHE A 672 29.54 -8.81 -10.08
CA PHE A 672 30.82 -8.48 -9.45
C PHE A 672 31.33 -9.66 -8.64
N SER A 673 32.58 -10.10 -8.93
CA SER A 673 33.22 -11.22 -8.24
C SER A 673 34.02 -10.73 -7.03
N ILE A 674 33.87 -11.47 -5.92
CA ILE A 674 34.68 -11.35 -4.71
C ILE A 674 35.45 -12.66 -4.55
N ASP A 675 36.59 -12.75 -5.21
CA ASP A 675 37.30 -14.01 -5.39
C ASP A 675 37.83 -14.59 -4.07
N GLU A 676 38.24 -13.77 -3.11
CA GLU A 676 38.73 -14.22 -1.80
C GLU A 676 37.66 -14.96 -0.98
N SER A 677 36.38 -14.62 -1.20
CA SER A 677 35.25 -15.28 -0.52
C SER A 677 34.53 -16.28 -1.40
N ASN A 678 34.98 -16.47 -2.64
CA ASN A 678 34.32 -17.28 -3.68
C ASN A 678 32.84 -16.93 -3.88
N ILE A 679 32.52 -15.59 -3.89
CA ILE A 679 31.16 -15.06 -4.00
C ILE A 679 31.05 -14.19 -5.25
N GLU A 680 29.93 -14.32 -5.98
CA GLU A 680 29.52 -13.37 -7.01
C GLU A 680 28.24 -12.63 -6.60
N LEU A 681 28.27 -11.31 -6.75
CA LEU A 681 27.17 -10.41 -6.48
C LEU A 681 26.42 -10.14 -7.79
N PHE A 682 25.13 -10.41 -7.81
CA PHE A 682 24.24 -10.10 -8.93
C PHE A 682 23.41 -8.88 -8.61
N PHE A 683 23.56 -7.81 -9.38
CA PHE A 683 22.78 -6.58 -9.27
C PHE A 683 21.80 -6.48 -10.45
N VAL A 684 20.55 -6.81 -10.19
CA VAL A 684 19.52 -6.93 -11.22
C VAL A 684 18.50 -5.80 -11.12
N THR A 685 18.15 -5.21 -12.27
CA THR A 685 17.04 -4.27 -12.40
C THR A 685 15.94 -4.96 -13.21
N LEU A 686 14.73 -5.09 -12.66
CA LEU A 686 13.63 -5.81 -13.30
C LEU A 686 13.03 -5.02 -14.47
N ASN A 687 12.65 -3.76 -14.21
CA ASN A 687 12.08 -2.90 -15.23
C ASN A 687 13.21 -2.13 -15.96
N LYS A 688 13.41 -2.43 -17.23
CA LYS A 688 14.44 -1.77 -18.03
C LYS A 688 13.77 -0.94 -19.11
N SER A 689 13.87 0.38 -19.01
CA SER A 689 13.36 1.29 -20.02
C SER A 689 14.41 1.51 -21.12
N GLU A 690 13.98 1.69 -22.37
CA GLU A 690 14.87 2.01 -23.51
C GLU A 690 15.67 3.30 -23.30
N LYS A 691 15.19 4.22 -22.44
CA LYS A 691 15.89 5.45 -22.08
C LYS A 691 17.10 5.22 -21.17
N ASP A 692 17.05 4.17 -20.35
CA ASP A 692 18.05 3.90 -19.33
C ASP A 692 19.04 2.79 -19.68
N PHE A 693 18.71 1.97 -20.69
CA PHE A 693 19.50 0.82 -21.11
C PHE A 693 19.62 0.78 -22.65
N SER A 694 20.81 0.47 -23.14
CA SER A 694 20.99 0.23 -24.56
C SER A 694 20.29 -1.08 -25.00
N PRO A 695 19.91 -1.24 -26.28
CA PRO A 695 19.32 -2.48 -26.78
C PRO A 695 20.14 -3.75 -26.47
N SER A 696 21.47 -3.60 -26.39
CA SER A 696 22.40 -4.69 -26.06
C SER A 696 22.45 -5.05 -24.58
N THR A 697 21.84 -4.25 -23.69
CA THR A 697 21.80 -4.46 -22.22
C THR A 697 20.38 -4.63 -21.68
N ASN A 698 19.40 -4.75 -22.56
CA ASN A 698 18.01 -4.95 -22.19
C ASN A 698 17.72 -6.44 -21.97
N TYR A 699 18.24 -6.99 -20.88
CA TYR A 699 18.04 -8.40 -20.49
C TYR A 699 16.65 -8.60 -19.86
N ASN A 700 16.07 -9.78 -20.07
CA ASN A 700 14.81 -10.18 -19.44
C ASN A 700 15.10 -10.90 -18.12
N ASP A 701 14.93 -10.20 -17.01
CA ASP A 701 15.10 -10.75 -15.67
C ASP A 701 13.75 -10.66 -14.95
N TYR A 702 13.26 -11.78 -14.38
CA TYR A 702 11.97 -11.83 -13.69
C TYR A 702 11.88 -12.98 -12.70
N PHE A 703 10.99 -12.87 -11.73
CA PHE A 703 10.67 -13.96 -10.82
C PHE A 703 9.64 -14.90 -11.48
N ILE A 704 10.01 -16.18 -11.64
CA ILE A 704 9.10 -17.24 -12.12
C ILE A 704 8.12 -17.59 -10.99
N SER A 705 8.62 -17.69 -9.75
CA SER A 705 7.86 -17.96 -8.54
C SER A 705 8.54 -17.31 -7.33
N GLU A 706 7.99 -17.48 -6.14
CA GLU A 706 8.62 -17.00 -4.90
C GLU A 706 10.05 -17.54 -4.70
N ARG A 707 10.38 -18.70 -5.27
CA ARG A 707 11.68 -19.36 -5.13
C ARG A 707 12.43 -19.58 -6.44
N ARG A 708 11.89 -19.13 -7.57
CA ARG A 708 12.52 -19.31 -8.89
C ARG A 708 12.72 -17.97 -9.57
N PHE A 709 13.93 -17.75 -10.07
CA PHE A 709 14.33 -16.51 -10.71
C PHE A 709 14.97 -16.79 -12.08
N HIS A 710 14.44 -16.18 -13.12
CA HIS A 710 15.03 -16.17 -14.46
C HIS A 710 15.98 -15.00 -14.61
N TRP A 711 17.19 -15.26 -15.06
CA TRP A 711 18.22 -14.26 -15.31
C TRP A 711 18.94 -14.48 -16.62
N GLN A 712 19.18 -13.40 -17.34
CA GLN A 712 19.99 -13.41 -18.56
C GLN A 712 21.41 -12.93 -18.26
N SER A 713 22.40 -13.74 -18.63
CA SER A 713 23.82 -13.39 -18.50
C SER A 713 24.20 -12.26 -19.47
N GLN A 714 25.40 -11.74 -19.33
CA GLN A 714 25.97 -10.81 -20.30
C GLN A 714 26.03 -11.45 -21.70
N ASN A 715 25.91 -10.64 -22.76
CA ASN A 715 25.89 -11.08 -24.17
C ASN A 715 27.18 -11.79 -24.64
N THR A 716 28.23 -11.76 -23.85
CA THR A 716 29.51 -12.42 -24.11
C THR A 716 29.64 -13.79 -23.46
N MET A 717 28.65 -14.22 -22.67
CA MET A 717 28.69 -15.46 -21.89
C MET A 717 28.07 -16.64 -22.63
N SER A 718 28.73 -17.78 -22.51
CA SER A 718 28.29 -19.07 -23.06
C SER A 718 28.69 -20.20 -22.12
N HIS A 719 28.13 -21.41 -22.35
CA HIS A 719 28.48 -22.62 -21.63
C HIS A 719 29.97 -23.03 -21.82
N ALA A 720 30.59 -22.60 -22.91
CA ALA A 720 31.99 -22.94 -23.26
C ALA A 720 33.02 -21.94 -22.72
N ASN A 721 32.59 -20.80 -22.20
CA ASN A 721 33.51 -19.75 -21.70
C ASN A 721 33.27 -19.43 -20.22
N ALA A 722 33.44 -18.17 -19.81
CA ALA A 722 33.27 -17.71 -18.45
C ALA A 722 31.87 -18.01 -17.85
N GLY A 723 30.86 -18.31 -18.71
CA GLY A 723 29.52 -18.75 -18.26
C GLY A 723 29.50 -20.15 -17.66
N ALA A 724 30.51 -20.98 -17.94
CA ALA A 724 30.66 -22.33 -17.35
C ALA A 724 30.72 -22.29 -15.80
N ARG A 725 31.15 -21.18 -15.21
CA ARG A 725 31.22 -21.00 -13.75
C ARG A 725 29.86 -21.02 -13.08
N TYR A 726 28.81 -20.59 -13.78
CA TYR A 726 27.43 -20.62 -13.26
C TYR A 726 26.90 -22.06 -13.22
N VAL A 727 27.06 -22.78 -14.33
CA VAL A 727 26.61 -24.15 -14.49
C VAL A 727 27.33 -25.11 -13.55
N ASN A 728 28.62 -24.86 -13.30
CA ASN A 728 29.46 -25.71 -12.43
C ASN A 728 29.41 -25.28 -10.96
N GLN A 729 28.39 -24.55 -10.51
CA GLN A 729 28.29 -24.08 -9.12
C GLN A 729 28.54 -25.19 -8.09
N CYS A 730 27.93 -26.36 -8.26
CA CYS A 730 28.05 -27.48 -7.34
C CYS A 730 29.50 -28.02 -7.23
N ASN A 731 30.28 -27.87 -8.30
CA ASN A 731 31.65 -28.39 -8.36
C ASN A 731 32.71 -27.37 -7.90
N ASN A 732 32.46 -26.07 -8.16
CA ASN A 732 33.42 -25.02 -7.84
C ASN A 732 33.17 -24.34 -6.48
N GLY A 733 32.07 -24.70 -5.78
CA GLY A 733 31.69 -24.14 -4.49
C GLY A 733 31.42 -22.63 -4.50
N ARG A 734 31.24 -22.03 -5.68
CA ARG A 734 30.97 -20.61 -5.82
C ARG A 734 29.56 -20.26 -5.35
N ARG A 735 29.44 -19.21 -4.57
CA ARG A 735 28.16 -18.73 -4.04
C ARG A 735 27.70 -17.51 -4.82
N PHE A 736 26.43 -17.46 -5.17
CA PHE A 736 25.82 -16.35 -5.90
C PHE A 736 24.83 -15.64 -4.99
N LEU A 737 24.99 -14.33 -4.85
CA LEU A 737 24.16 -13.48 -3.98
C LEU A 737 23.38 -12.50 -4.84
N LEU A 738 22.07 -12.57 -4.76
CA LEU A 738 21.15 -11.81 -5.62
C LEU A 738 20.69 -10.53 -4.92
N PHE A 739 20.86 -9.40 -5.61
CA PHE A 739 20.34 -8.08 -5.27
C PHE A 739 19.42 -7.60 -6.38
N VAL A 740 18.20 -7.20 -6.04
CA VAL A 740 17.16 -6.83 -7.01
C VAL A 740 16.60 -5.45 -6.69
N ARG A 741 16.33 -4.68 -7.75
CA ARG A 741 15.50 -3.46 -7.68
C ARG A 741 14.49 -3.45 -8.81
N GLU A 742 13.38 -2.73 -8.66
CA GLU A 742 12.38 -2.59 -9.72
C GLU A 742 12.92 -1.72 -10.85
N ASP A 743 13.16 -0.44 -10.57
CA ASP A 743 13.57 0.58 -11.54
C ASP A 743 14.98 1.09 -11.24
N LYS A 744 15.68 1.59 -12.25
CA LYS A 744 17.00 2.19 -12.10
C LYS A 744 16.96 3.49 -11.30
N LYS A 745 15.88 4.26 -11.46
CA LYS A 745 15.66 5.52 -10.75
C LYS A 745 14.32 5.43 -9.99
N ASP A 746 14.30 6.04 -8.81
CA ASP A 746 13.04 6.29 -8.10
C ASP A 746 12.27 7.44 -8.77
N GLY A 747 11.03 7.67 -8.33
CA GLY A 747 10.20 8.74 -8.87
C GLY A 747 10.68 10.16 -8.54
N TYR A 748 11.72 10.31 -7.71
CA TYR A 748 12.37 11.60 -7.43
C TYR A 748 13.60 11.83 -8.30
N GLY A 749 13.99 10.86 -9.14
CA GLY A 749 15.15 10.92 -10.03
C GLY A 749 16.45 10.40 -9.42
N ASN A 750 16.44 9.94 -8.17
CA ASN A 750 17.59 9.34 -7.51
C ASN A 750 17.80 7.89 -7.99
N THR A 751 19.05 7.40 -7.88
CA THR A 751 19.33 6.00 -8.18
C THR A 751 18.68 5.10 -7.13
N SER A 752 17.81 4.17 -7.58
CA SER A 752 17.15 3.22 -6.68
C SER A 752 18.15 2.25 -6.07
N PRO A 753 18.05 1.97 -4.78
CA PRO A 753 18.86 0.95 -4.11
C PRO A 753 18.37 -0.46 -4.49
N TYR A 754 19.09 -1.48 -4.03
CA TYR A 754 18.79 -2.90 -4.26
C TYR A 754 18.38 -3.59 -2.97
N TYR A 755 17.48 -4.54 -3.08
CA TYR A 755 17.10 -5.44 -1.99
C TYR A 755 17.88 -6.74 -2.07
N CYS A 756 18.44 -7.18 -0.95
CA CYS A 756 19.14 -8.46 -0.85
C CYS A 756 18.13 -9.62 -0.84
N MET A 757 18.12 -10.43 -1.91
CA MET A 757 17.26 -11.61 -2.03
C MET A 757 17.94 -12.90 -1.51
N GLY A 758 19.17 -12.79 -1.03
CA GLY A 758 19.90 -13.93 -0.48
C GLY A 758 20.64 -14.76 -1.54
N LEU A 759 21.07 -15.93 -1.10
CA LEU A 759 21.83 -16.86 -1.95
C LEU A 759 20.92 -17.58 -2.93
N VAL A 760 21.45 -17.81 -4.12
CA VAL A 760 20.78 -18.57 -5.18
C VAL A 760 21.61 -19.73 -5.67
N ASP A 761 20.96 -20.84 -5.98
CA ASP A 761 21.57 -22.05 -6.53
C ASP A 761 21.16 -22.23 -7.99
N TYR A 762 22.09 -22.69 -8.81
CA TYR A 762 21.85 -22.99 -10.22
C TYR A 762 20.85 -24.14 -10.39
N VAL A 763 19.93 -23.99 -11.34
CA VAL A 763 18.94 -25.01 -11.66
C VAL A 763 19.11 -25.51 -13.08
N SER A 764 18.98 -24.63 -14.04
CA SER A 764 19.03 -24.97 -15.47
C SER A 764 19.51 -23.77 -16.28
N SER A 765 19.98 -24.02 -17.49
CA SER A 765 20.33 -22.96 -18.44
C SER A 765 20.16 -23.42 -19.87
N HIS A 766 19.84 -22.45 -20.74
CA HIS A 766 19.76 -22.66 -22.18
C HIS A 766 20.23 -21.42 -22.96
N GLY A 767 20.56 -21.61 -24.22
CA GLY A 767 21.06 -20.54 -25.08
C GLY A 767 22.50 -20.14 -24.78
N ASN A 768 23.07 -19.32 -25.63
CA ASN A 768 24.39 -18.70 -25.52
C ASN A 768 24.31 -17.29 -26.09
N PHE A 769 25.07 -16.34 -25.52
CA PHE A 769 25.27 -14.98 -26.01
C PHE A 769 23.98 -14.12 -26.09
N PRO A 770 23.11 -14.05 -25.03
CA PRO A 770 23.31 -14.43 -23.64
C PRO A 770 22.82 -15.85 -23.31
N MET A 771 23.27 -16.37 -22.15
CA MET A 771 22.70 -17.55 -21.52
C MET A 771 21.46 -17.14 -20.73
N ASN A 772 20.38 -17.93 -20.87
CA ASN A 772 19.22 -17.84 -19.97
C ASN A 772 19.42 -18.84 -18.84
N ILE A 773 19.41 -18.39 -17.60
CA ILE A 773 19.71 -19.21 -16.43
C ILE A 773 18.55 -19.10 -15.44
N GLU A 774 18.11 -20.24 -14.94
CA GLU A 774 17.18 -20.33 -13.84
C GLU A 774 17.93 -20.57 -12.53
N TRP A 775 17.57 -19.78 -11.54
CA TRP A 775 18.11 -19.84 -10.19
C TRP A 775 17.04 -20.23 -9.18
N GLN A 776 17.40 -21.07 -8.22
CA GLN A 776 16.61 -21.39 -7.04
C GLN A 776 17.03 -20.48 -5.89
N LEU A 777 16.14 -19.67 -5.35
CA LEU A 777 16.38 -18.87 -4.15
C LEU A 777 16.35 -19.79 -2.92
N LYS A 778 17.30 -19.61 -2.01
CA LYS A 778 17.28 -20.32 -0.71
C LYS A 778 16.17 -19.82 0.21
N GLN A 779 15.81 -18.56 0.09
CA GLN A 779 14.69 -17.96 0.79
C GLN A 779 13.67 -17.42 -0.23
N PRO A 780 12.37 -17.35 0.12
CA PRO A 780 11.35 -16.80 -0.79
C PRO A 780 11.67 -15.36 -1.15
N ALA A 781 11.43 -14.96 -2.39
CA ALA A 781 11.51 -13.56 -2.78
C ALA A 781 10.45 -12.72 -2.08
N MET A 782 10.72 -11.44 -1.91
CA MET A 782 9.74 -10.49 -1.37
C MET A 782 8.52 -10.40 -2.28
N ALA A 783 7.33 -10.44 -1.70
CA ALA A 783 6.06 -10.45 -2.44
C ALA A 783 5.92 -9.28 -3.43
N LYS A 784 6.47 -8.11 -3.10
CA LYS A 784 6.44 -6.92 -3.98
C LYS A 784 7.14 -7.11 -5.34
N PHE A 785 8.09 -8.03 -5.44
CA PHE A 785 8.79 -8.34 -6.71
C PHE A 785 8.13 -9.46 -7.50
N ILE A 786 7.19 -10.18 -6.88
CA ILE A 786 6.43 -11.26 -7.51
C ILE A 786 5.13 -10.63 -7.98
N LYS A 787 5.20 -9.84 -9.05
CA LYS A 787 3.99 -9.22 -9.60
C LYS A 787 3.08 -10.31 -10.16
N ALA A 788 1.80 -10.26 -9.77
CA ALA A 788 0.75 -10.85 -10.56
C ALA A 788 0.73 -10.06 -11.88
N VAL A 789 1.19 -10.67 -12.96
CA VAL A 789 1.15 -10.10 -14.31
C VAL A 789 -0.21 -10.35 -14.90
#